data_c416698b36f252f1cbbf6779d7076a20
#
_entry.id   c416698b36f252f1cbbf6779d7076a20
#
_cell.length_a   1.000
_cell.length_b   1.000
_cell.length_c   1.000
_cell.angle_alpha   90.00
_cell.angle_beta   90.00
_cell.angle_gamma   90.00
#
_symmetry.space_group_name_H-M   'P 1'
#
loop_
_entity.id
_entity.type
_entity.pdbx_description
1 polymer ?
#
loop_
_entity_poly.entity_id
_entity_poly.type
_entity_poly.pdbx_seq_one_letter_code
_entity_poly.pdbx_strand_id
1 'polypeptide(L)'
;MLPGRAFRTASVAILLLPLAACRASGTVKPPDTIPRGRPIVLITIDTLRADRLGSYGSTWGVTPALDRFAQRATRFSAAVSQVPLTLPAHATMLTGLHPARHGVRTNDRFRLGGHVPTLAEAVRGRGYTTAAFIGGYPLIGSSGLSRGFDRYDDEFLKKPGVIERPADEVVDSALGWIERVRSAPFFVWVHLFDPHSPYTPPASFATHAGTPYDGEVAYADAATGRFFERLRRLEVFPRATVVVVADHGESLGEHGERTHGTFLYDSTVRVPLLVKMPDSAASRVVDVPVEVADLAPTLAALAGASLGSIDGQSLLPLITGAPGDADRPAYAESYYQNILLGWSPLRAVRTHRWKFVEAPRPELYDLDADPQERQNRIDDHAALAAALGRALPVRPDTVAAARAPDAAVDSADRLRSLGYASGSTIATAATRAIDPKDRVHVWAAIEDGIDKMTSDPAAAQHAFTQALALDAGNGLALKYLGDCSFRGGRLHDARGRYQRAIAAGFRHPDVFVNLASIAEREGRIEEARAALAAAVQMDASDADAWNRLGLLEAQRGAAAAARNAFANAIAAAPDRAEPYYNLAIVERRAGNETIAQAHLRDAIARNAAYPEAQYELGTGYLLATQPDRALEAYRAALAARPDYPEALFGAARAELDLGRTEEARRDYERFVRVAPAQFRRQVAAAREALRELSAR
;
A
#
# COMPACT_ATOMS: atom_id res chain seq x y z
N MET A 1 76.16 -29.22 -16.74
CA MET A 1 75.72 -28.60 -18.01
C MET A 1 74.33 -29.06 -18.31
N LEU A 2 73.32 -28.17 -18.15
CA LEU A 2 72.00 -28.18 -18.79
C LEU A 2 71.33 -26.84 -18.45
N PRO A 3 70.74 -26.10 -19.41
CA PRO A 3 70.39 -24.68 -19.24
C PRO A 3 69.07 -24.45 -18.61
N GLY A 4 68.98 -23.38 -17.82
CA GLY A 4 67.81 -22.87 -17.18
C GLY A 4 66.76 -22.37 -18.17
N ARG A 5 65.52 -22.71 -17.90
CA ARG A 5 64.32 -22.09 -18.54
C ARG A 5 63.90 -20.85 -17.73
N ALA A 6 64.03 -19.70 -18.35
CA ALA A 6 63.50 -18.44 -17.83
C ALA A 6 61.95 -18.43 -17.98
N PHE A 7 61.23 -18.30 -16.87
CA PHE A 7 59.83 -17.96 -16.84
C PHE A 7 59.64 -16.48 -17.19
N ARG A 8 59.03 -16.18 -18.33
CA ARG A 8 58.57 -14.85 -18.65
C ARG A 8 57.26 -14.60 -17.91
N THR A 9 57.28 -13.77 -16.89
CA THR A 9 56.11 -13.18 -16.28
C THR A 9 55.55 -12.13 -17.23
N ALA A 10 54.39 -12.40 -17.81
CA ALA A 10 53.59 -11.41 -18.54
C ALA A 10 52.90 -10.49 -17.54
N SER A 11 53.42 -9.30 -17.34
CA SER A 11 52.71 -8.26 -16.58
C SER A 11 51.55 -7.73 -17.41
N VAL A 12 50.33 -8.07 -17.01
CA VAL A 12 49.12 -7.43 -17.52
C VAL A 12 49.04 -6.06 -16.86
N ALA A 13 49.38 -5.02 -17.58
CA ALA A 13 49.17 -3.63 -17.18
C ALA A 13 47.66 -3.34 -17.30
N ILE A 14 46.95 -3.36 -16.18
CA ILE A 14 45.59 -2.83 -16.10
C ILE A 14 45.69 -1.31 -16.16
N LEU A 15 45.34 -0.73 -17.30
CA LEU A 15 45.15 0.72 -17.43
C LEU A 15 43.94 1.14 -16.62
N LEU A 16 44.17 1.64 -15.42
CA LEU A 16 43.17 2.37 -14.64
C LEU A 16 42.97 3.75 -15.27
N LEU A 17 42.01 3.87 -16.18
CA LEU A 17 41.46 5.16 -16.57
C LEU A 17 40.59 5.71 -15.44
N PRO A 18 40.77 6.98 -15.03
CA PRO A 18 39.89 7.59 -14.04
C PRO A 18 38.52 7.79 -14.69
N LEU A 19 37.51 7.07 -14.20
CA LEU A 19 36.12 7.33 -14.49
C LEU A 19 35.71 8.68 -13.83
N ALA A 20 36.06 9.78 -14.52
CA ALA A 20 35.42 11.06 -14.28
C ALA A 20 34.00 10.96 -14.86
N ALA A 21 33.04 10.67 -14.01
CA ALA A 21 31.61 10.65 -14.36
C ALA A 21 31.16 12.10 -14.68
N CYS A 22 31.43 12.58 -15.88
CA CYS A 22 30.65 13.66 -16.48
C CYS A 22 29.25 13.08 -16.77
N ARG A 23 28.30 13.27 -15.85
CA ARG A 23 26.87 13.12 -16.12
C ARG A 23 26.48 14.19 -17.15
N ALA A 24 26.70 13.91 -18.42
CA ALA A 24 26.05 14.65 -19.48
C ALA A 24 24.57 14.19 -19.52
N SER A 25 23.67 15.00 -18.99
CA SER A 25 22.21 14.90 -19.22
C SER A 25 21.95 15.26 -20.70
N GLY A 26 22.41 14.42 -21.61
CA GLY A 26 22.04 14.50 -23.02
C GLY A 26 20.63 13.94 -23.19
N THR A 27 19.65 14.81 -23.47
CA THR A 27 18.38 14.39 -24.04
C THR A 27 18.67 13.73 -25.40
N VAL A 28 18.75 12.39 -25.42
CA VAL A 28 18.83 11.63 -26.67
C VAL A 28 17.56 11.89 -27.45
N LYS A 29 17.68 12.64 -28.55
CA LYS A 29 16.54 12.84 -29.47
C LYS A 29 16.16 11.47 -30.02
N PRO A 30 14.86 11.04 -29.90
CA PRO A 30 14.46 9.76 -30.46
C PRO A 30 14.75 9.74 -31.96
N PRO A 31 15.07 8.58 -32.54
CA PRO A 31 15.24 8.46 -33.97
C PRO A 31 13.95 8.93 -34.66
N ASP A 32 14.06 9.82 -35.62
CA ASP A 32 12.93 10.46 -36.35
C ASP A 32 12.03 9.46 -37.09
N THR A 33 12.35 8.17 -37.05
CA THR A 33 11.66 7.07 -37.73
C THR A 33 10.55 6.40 -36.94
N ILE A 34 10.39 6.68 -35.62
CA ILE A 34 9.35 6.05 -34.82
C ILE A 34 8.07 6.90 -34.91
N PRO A 35 6.95 6.37 -35.44
CA PRO A 35 5.70 7.13 -35.57
C PRO A 35 5.15 7.52 -34.20
N ARG A 36 4.93 8.82 -33.99
CA ARG A 36 4.29 9.36 -32.79
C ARG A 36 2.79 9.13 -32.83
N GLY A 37 2.12 9.23 -31.66
CA GLY A 37 0.67 9.09 -31.60
C GLY A 37 0.16 7.65 -31.71
N ARG A 38 1.05 6.66 -31.50
CA ARG A 38 0.67 5.24 -31.49
C ARG A 38 0.24 4.83 -30.10
N PRO A 39 -0.68 3.86 -29.94
CA PRO A 39 -1.06 3.32 -28.65
C PRO A 39 0.13 2.74 -27.89
N ILE A 40 0.15 2.96 -26.58
CA ILE A 40 1.13 2.41 -25.64
C ILE A 40 0.40 1.55 -24.62
N VAL A 41 0.78 0.29 -24.53
CA VAL A 41 0.22 -0.69 -23.60
C VAL A 41 1.34 -1.18 -22.69
N LEU A 42 1.25 -0.88 -21.40
CA LEU A 42 2.15 -1.37 -20.36
C LEU A 42 1.40 -2.44 -19.57
N ILE A 43 1.93 -3.66 -19.55
CA ILE A 43 1.44 -4.77 -18.73
C ILE A 43 2.50 -5.04 -17.68
N THR A 44 2.12 -4.93 -16.41
CA THR A 44 2.95 -5.34 -15.28
C THR A 44 2.35 -6.58 -14.64
N ILE A 45 3.19 -7.58 -14.37
CA ILE A 45 2.78 -8.84 -13.73
C ILE A 45 3.56 -8.93 -12.42
N ASP A 46 2.84 -8.89 -11.31
CA ASP A 46 3.42 -8.87 -9.97
C ASP A 46 4.22 -10.14 -9.69
N THR A 47 5.34 -10.03 -9.01
CA THR A 47 6.22 -11.13 -8.57
C THR A 47 6.66 -12.13 -9.67
N LEU A 48 6.49 -11.81 -10.96
CA LEU A 48 6.81 -12.74 -12.04
C LEU A 48 8.33 -12.91 -12.21
N ARG A 49 8.85 -14.09 -11.91
CA ARG A 49 10.27 -14.44 -12.09
C ARG A 49 10.61 -14.63 -13.57
N ALA A 50 11.75 -14.10 -13.96
CA ALA A 50 12.26 -14.29 -15.33
C ALA A 50 12.54 -15.76 -15.66
N ASP A 51 13.04 -16.57 -14.70
CA ASP A 51 13.39 -17.98 -14.90
C ASP A 51 12.15 -18.90 -15.01
N ARG A 52 10.94 -18.38 -14.90
CA ARG A 52 9.69 -19.12 -15.15
C ARG A 52 9.21 -19.04 -16.59
N LEU A 53 9.74 -18.11 -17.39
CA LEU A 53 9.37 -17.97 -18.81
C LEU A 53 10.23 -18.87 -19.70
N GLY A 54 9.61 -19.58 -20.65
CA GLY A 54 10.31 -20.38 -21.65
C GLY A 54 11.27 -19.55 -22.48
N SER A 55 10.91 -18.31 -22.82
CA SER A 55 11.76 -17.34 -23.52
C SER A 55 13.01 -16.94 -22.73
N TYR A 56 13.07 -17.18 -21.42
CA TYR A 56 14.24 -16.98 -20.56
C TYR A 56 14.93 -18.30 -20.15
N GLY A 57 14.55 -19.43 -20.79
CA GLY A 57 15.19 -20.71 -20.59
C GLY A 57 14.44 -21.69 -19.68
N SER A 58 13.24 -21.32 -19.20
CA SER A 58 12.40 -22.26 -18.45
C SER A 58 11.97 -23.45 -19.30
N THR A 59 12.05 -24.64 -18.73
CA THR A 59 11.56 -25.89 -19.37
C THR A 59 10.18 -26.30 -18.85
N TRP A 60 9.57 -25.56 -17.98
CA TRP A 60 8.32 -25.92 -17.31
C TRP A 60 7.07 -25.77 -18.19
N GLY A 61 7.17 -24.98 -19.28
CA GLY A 61 6.10 -24.83 -20.29
C GLY A 61 4.86 -24.08 -19.82
N VAL A 62 4.97 -23.30 -18.75
CA VAL A 62 3.82 -22.61 -18.13
C VAL A 62 3.48 -21.25 -18.75
N THR A 63 4.31 -20.73 -19.67
CA THR A 63 4.16 -19.38 -20.26
C THR A 63 4.07 -19.37 -21.80
N PRO A 64 3.24 -20.20 -22.44
CA PRO A 64 3.21 -20.28 -23.90
C PRO A 64 2.75 -19.00 -24.61
N ALA A 65 1.97 -18.14 -23.97
CA ALA A 65 1.52 -16.88 -24.59
C ALA A 65 2.62 -15.81 -24.55
N LEU A 66 3.30 -15.66 -23.42
CA LEU A 66 4.44 -14.75 -23.27
C LEU A 66 5.62 -15.21 -24.13
N ASP A 67 5.86 -16.52 -24.27
CA ASP A 67 6.93 -17.04 -25.12
C ASP A 67 6.67 -16.75 -26.61
N ARG A 68 5.41 -16.89 -27.07
CA ARG A 68 5.02 -16.45 -28.41
C ARG A 68 5.12 -14.93 -28.59
N PHE A 69 4.83 -14.17 -27.55
CA PHE A 69 5.01 -12.72 -27.58
C PHE A 69 6.49 -12.31 -27.71
N ALA A 70 7.37 -12.98 -26.98
CA ALA A 70 8.82 -12.75 -27.00
C ALA A 70 9.42 -12.94 -28.39
N GLN A 71 8.85 -13.83 -29.23
CA GLN A 71 9.29 -14.02 -30.62
C GLN A 71 9.06 -12.79 -31.52
N ARG A 72 8.32 -11.77 -31.03
CA ARG A 72 8.01 -10.52 -31.76
C ARG A 72 8.40 -9.28 -30.96
N ALA A 73 9.21 -9.46 -29.93
CA ALA A 73 9.62 -8.41 -29.01
C ALA A 73 11.15 -8.35 -28.87
N THR A 74 11.66 -7.21 -28.43
CA THR A 74 12.99 -7.12 -27.85
C THR A 74 12.89 -7.68 -26.43
N ARG A 75 13.67 -8.73 -26.16
CA ARG A 75 13.81 -9.34 -24.83
C ARG A 75 15.09 -8.84 -24.17
N PHE A 76 14.98 -8.32 -22.97
CA PHE A 76 16.10 -7.92 -22.14
C PHE A 76 16.43 -9.05 -21.17
N SER A 77 17.63 -9.64 -21.25
CA SER A 77 18.03 -10.80 -20.45
C SER A 77 18.32 -10.43 -19.00
N ALA A 78 18.65 -9.17 -18.74
CA ALA A 78 19.12 -8.66 -17.46
C ALA A 78 18.42 -7.35 -17.07
N ALA A 79 17.09 -7.34 -17.05
CA ALA A 79 16.33 -6.23 -16.49
C ALA A 79 16.25 -6.36 -14.96
N VAL A 80 16.51 -5.26 -14.26
CA VAL A 80 16.62 -5.19 -12.79
C VAL A 80 15.57 -4.27 -12.21
N SER A 81 14.81 -4.76 -11.25
CA SER A 81 13.95 -3.95 -10.39
C SER A 81 14.78 -3.28 -9.31
N GLN A 82 14.46 -2.03 -9.02
CA GLN A 82 15.17 -1.25 -8.02
C GLN A 82 14.75 -1.60 -6.59
N VAL A 83 13.58 -2.21 -6.41
CA VAL A 83 13.08 -2.66 -5.09
C VAL A 83 12.22 -3.91 -5.26
N PRO A 84 12.44 -4.98 -4.48
CA PRO A 84 11.58 -6.16 -4.54
C PRO A 84 10.26 -5.96 -3.76
N LEU A 85 9.51 -4.89 -4.07
CA LEU A 85 8.21 -4.55 -3.46
C LEU A 85 7.36 -3.78 -4.47
N THR A 86 6.08 -4.08 -4.53
CA THR A 86 5.11 -3.66 -5.54
C THR A 86 5.03 -2.13 -5.72
N LEU A 87 4.68 -1.37 -4.66
CA LEU A 87 4.47 0.07 -4.78
C LEU A 87 5.76 0.84 -5.14
N PRO A 88 6.92 0.63 -4.47
CA PRO A 88 8.14 1.34 -4.83
C PRO A 88 8.67 0.96 -6.21
N ALA A 89 8.53 -0.30 -6.65
CA ALA A 89 8.91 -0.71 -8.00
C ALA A 89 8.08 -0.02 -9.08
N HIS A 90 6.76 0.06 -8.91
CA HIS A 90 5.87 0.78 -9.83
C HIS A 90 6.09 2.30 -9.78
N ALA A 91 6.38 2.87 -8.59
CA ALA A 91 6.78 4.27 -8.49
C ALA A 91 8.06 4.55 -9.31
N THR A 92 9.07 3.67 -9.23
CA THR A 92 10.26 3.74 -10.05
C THR A 92 9.94 3.63 -11.54
N MET A 93 9.13 2.64 -11.93
CA MET A 93 8.76 2.35 -13.31
C MET A 93 7.98 3.51 -13.96
N LEU A 94 7.08 4.16 -13.21
CA LEU A 94 6.21 5.22 -13.73
C LEU A 94 6.80 6.63 -13.60
N THR A 95 7.91 6.81 -12.89
CA THR A 95 8.58 8.11 -12.75
C THR A 95 9.96 8.17 -13.40
N GLY A 96 10.62 7.02 -13.58
CA GLY A 96 12.02 6.94 -14.00
C GLY A 96 13.01 7.39 -12.94
N LEU A 97 12.57 7.45 -11.67
CA LEU A 97 13.39 7.85 -10.53
C LEU A 97 13.69 6.65 -9.64
N HIS A 98 14.87 6.61 -9.02
CA HIS A 98 15.18 5.64 -7.98
C HIS A 98 14.43 5.95 -6.66
N PRO A 99 14.25 4.97 -5.76
CA PRO A 99 13.52 5.15 -4.51
C PRO A 99 14.04 6.29 -3.62
N ALA A 100 15.33 6.55 -3.64
CA ALA A 100 15.92 7.68 -2.93
C ALA A 100 15.40 9.05 -3.40
N ARG A 101 14.91 9.17 -4.65
CA ARG A 101 14.43 10.41 -5.26
C ARG A 101 12.90 10.52 -5.28
N HIS A 102 12.18 9.44 -5.56
CA HIS A 102 10.71 9.49 -5.50
C HIS A 102 10.15 9.29 -4.09
N GLY A 103 10.96 8.82 -3.13
CA GLY A 103 10.64 8.77 -1.70
C GLY A 103 9.78 7.59 -1.25
N VAL A 104 9.37 6.69 -2.14
CA VAL A 104 8.55 5.50 -1.81
C VAL A 104 9.46 4.28 -1.63
N ARG A 105 9.37 3.59 -0.46
CA ARG A 105 10.30 2.50 -0.12
C ARG A 105 9.63 1.21 0.34
N THR A 106 8.35 1.28 0.76
CA THR A 106 7.57 0.10 1.16
C THR A 106 6.13 0.22 0.67
N ASN A 107 5.37 -0.87 0.74
CA ASN A 107 3.96 -0.91 0.34
C ASN A 107 3.03 -0.24 1.37
N ASP A 108 3.49 -0.11 2.62
CA ASP A 108 2.81 0.60 3.70
C ASP A 108 3.41 2.00 3.90
N ARG A 109 2.65 2.93 4.48
CA ARG A 109 3.10 4.24 5.00
C ARG A 109 3.72 5.21 4.00
N PHE A 110 3.92 4.80 2.74
CA PHE A 110 4.48 5.63 1.68
C PHE A 110 3.44 5.90 0.60
N ARG A 111 3.55 7.08 0.01
CA ARG A 111 2.81 7.46 -1.20
C ARG A 111 3.70 8.32 -2.09
N LEU A 112 3.44 8.28 -3.38
CA LEU A 112 4.17 9.13 -4.32
C LEU A 112 3.76 10.60 -4.12
N GLY A 113 4.73 11.44 -3.77
CA GLY A 113 4.51 12.87 -3.53
C GLY A 113 3.98 13.61 -4.74
N GLY A 114 3.08 14.58 -4.54
CA GLY A 114 2.46 15.35 -5.63
C GLY A 114 3.42 16.17 -6.49
N HIS A 115 4.64 16.41 -6.01
CA HIS A 115 5.70 17.13 -6.73
C HIS A 115 6.52 16.24 -7.67
N VAL A 116 6.36 14.92 -7.59
CA VAL A 116 7.10 13.96 -8.45
C VAL A 116 6.31 13.75 -9.74
N PRO A 117 6.84 14.11 -10.92
CA PRO A 117 6.13 13.92 -12.20
C PRO A 117 6.00 12.44 -12.55
N THR A 118 4.87 12.07 -13.17
CA THR A 118 4.61 10.70 -13.61
C THR A 118 4.60 10.59 -15.14
N LEU A 119 4.86 9.37 -15.64
CA LEU A 119 4.73 9.04 -17.06
C LEU A 119 3.31 9.37 -17.58
N ALA A 120 2.28 9.05 -16.81
CA ALA A 120 0.89 9.29 -17.21
C ALA A 120 0.61 10.80 -17.38
N GLU A 121 1.09 11.65 -16.46
CA GLU A 121 0.99 13.12 -16.60
C GLU A 121 1.72 13.60 -17.88
N ALA A 122 2.93 13.08 -18.13
CA ALA A 122 3.73 13.49 -19.27
C ALA A 122 3.08 13.10 -20.62
N VAL A 123 2.58 11.87 -20.75
CA VAL A 123 1.93 11.42 -22.02
C VAL A 123 0.54 12.04 -22.20
N ARG A 124 -0.21 12.25 -21.13
CA ARG A 124 -1.49 13.00 -21.17
C ARG A 124 -1.28 14.42 -21.69
N GLY A 125 -0.21 15.08 -21.28
CA GLY A 125 0.20 16.39 -21.79
C GLY A 125 0.54 16.40 -23.30
N ARG A 126 0.64 15.23 -23.93
CA ARG A 126 0.80 15.05 -25.38
C ARG A 126 -0.48 14.61 -26.10
N GLY A 127 -1.61 14.67 -25.42
CA GLY A 127 -2.92 14.36 -26.02
C GLY A 127 -3.25 12.86 -26.02
N TYR A 128 -2.55 12.03 -25.22
CA TYR A 128 -2.95 10.65 -25.01
C TYR A 128 -4.11 10.58 -24.01
N THR A 129 -5.10 9.76 -24.31
CA THR A 129 -6.09 9.34 -23.32
C THR A 129 -5.46 8.27 -22.45
N THR A 130 -5.58 8.37 -21.13
CA THR A 130 -4.80 7.56 -20.19
C THR A 130 -5.69 6.74 -19.27
N ALA A 131 -5.37 5.46 -19.06
CA ALA A 131 -6.07 4.62 -18.08
C ALA A 131 -5.11 3.65 -17.38
N ALA A 132 -5.48 3.28 -16.15
CA ALA A 132 -4.86 2.22 -15.39
C ALA A 132 -5.92 1.24 -14.87
N PHE A 133 -5.62 -0.05 -14.90
CA PHE A 133 -6.46 -1.13 -14.40
C PHE A 133 -5.63 -1.96 -13.44
N ILE A 134 -5.98 -1.92 -12.15
CA ILE A 134 -5.15 -2.42 -11.05
C ILE A 134 -5.71 -3.73 -10.51
N GLY A 135 -4.82 -4.73 -10.32
CA GLY A 135 -5.16 -6.03 -9.76
C GLY A 135 -4.99 -6.14 -8.25
N GLY A 136 -4.13 -5.34 -7.62
CA GLY A 136 -3.75 -5.50 -6.21
C GLY A 136 -3.78 -4.23 -5.37
N TYR A 137 -4.07 -4.40 -4.08
CA TYR A 137 -4.23 -3.33 -3.09
C TYR A 137 -3.04 -2.35 -3.01
N PRO A 138 -1.75 -2.76 -3.09
CA PRO A 138 -0.65 -1.80 -2.92
C PRO A 138 -0.67 -0.62 -3.90
N LEU A 139 -1.36 -0.77 -5.03
CA LEU A 139 -1.39 0.20 -6.12
C LEU A 139 -2.68 1.01 -6.21
N ILE A 140 -3.49 1.06 -5.16
CA ILE A 140 -4.73 1.87 -5.13
C ILE A 140 -4.48 3.35 -5.41
N GLY A 141 -5.51 4.09 -5.80
CA GLY A 141 -5.39 5.50 -6.18
C GLY A 141 -4.76 6.40 -5.11
N SER A 142 -4.98 6.09 -3.83
CA SER A 142 -4.35 6.81 -2.70
C SER A 142 -2.83 6.62 -2.61
N SER A 143 -2.24 5.64 -3.30
CA SER A 143 -0.79 5.48 -3.41
C SER A 143 -0.08 6.66 -4.10
N GLY A 144 -0.85 7.51 -4.79
CA GLY A 144 -0.36 8.66 -5.56
C GLY A 144 0.05 8.33 -7.00
N LEU A 145 -0.06 7.06 -7.42
CA LEU A 145 0.21 6.63 -8.80
C LEU A 145 -0.92 6.94 -9.76
N SER A 146 -2.11 7.26 -9.28
CA SER A 146 -3.29 7.59 -10.11
C SER A 146 -3.17 8.90 -10.88
N ARG A 147 -2.20 9.75 -10.53
CA ARG A 147 -2.01 11.06 -11.16
C ARG A 147 -1.66 10.94 -12.64
N GLY A 148 -2.38 11.71 -13.45
CA GLY A 148 -2.21 11.73 -14.89
C GLY A 148 -3.06 10.70 -15.64
N PHE A 149 -3.73 9.78 -14.95
CA PHE A 149 -4.70 8.89 -15.56
C PHE A 149 -6.10 9.53 -15.59
N ASP A 150 -6.74 9.51 -16.76
CA ASP A 150 -8.13 9.95 -16.93
C ASP A 150 -9.12 8.94 -16.31
N ARG A 151 -8.72 7.65 -16.29
CA ARG A 151 -9.40 6.57 -15.57
C ARG A 151 -8.38 5.78 -14.76
N TYR A 152 -8.66 5.61 -13.47
CA TYR A 152 -7.92 4.72 -12.59
C TYR A 152 -8.90 3.72 -11.99
N ASP A 153 -8.79 2.44 -12.39
CA ASP A 153 -9.74 1.39 -12.05
C ASP A 153 -9.19 0.53 -10.90
N ASP A 154 -9.51 0.93 -9.69
CA ASP A 154 -9.32 0.20 -8.44
C ASP A 154 -10.68 -0.11 -7.76
N GLU A 155 -11.76 -0.20 -8.54
CA GLU A 155 -13.14 -0.33 -8.06
C GLU A 155 -13.43 -1.63 -7.29
N PHE A 156 -12.60 -2.67 -7.42
CA PHE A 156 -12.72 -3.90 -6.64
C PHE A 156 -12.69 -3.65 -5.12
N LEU A 157 -12.07 -2.58 -4.69
CA LEU A 157 -12.00 -2.15 -3.28
C LEU A 157 -13.34 -1.70 -2.70
N LYS A 158 -14.33 -1.38 -3.54
CA LYS A 158 -15.69 -1.07 -3.09
C LYS A 158 -16.39 -2.28 -2.48
N LYS A 159 -15.88 -3.49 -2.74
CA LYS A 159 -16.38 -4.74 -2.16
C LYS A 159 -15.67 -4.98 -0.82
N PRO A 160 -16.39 -5.12 0.30
CA PRO A 160 -15.78 -5.37 1.61
C PRO A 160 -14.91 -6.64 1.60
N GLY A 161 -13.70 -6.54 2.16
CA GLY A 161 -12.78 -7.67 2.31
C GLY A 161 -12.05 -8.09 1.01
N VAL A 162 -12.30 -7.46 -0.13
CA VAL A 162 -11.58 -7.73 -1.38
C VAL A 162 -10.32 -6.87 -1.42
N ILE A 163 -9.17 -7.54 -1.61
CA ILE A 163 -7.83 -6.91 -1.61
C ILE A 163 -7.11 -7.07 -2.96
N GLU A 164 -7.62 -7.96 -3.79
CA GLU A 164 -7.08 -8.28 -5.10
C GLU A 164 -8.21 -8.59 -6.10
N ARG A 165 -7.87 -8.59 -7.36
CA ARG A 165 -8.77 -8.90 -8.47
C ARG A 165 -8.06 -9.87 -9.42
N PRO A 166 -8.71 -10.99 -9.81
CA PRO A 166 -8.14 -11.96 -10.73
C PRO A 166 -7.72 -11.35 -12.07
N ALA A 167 -6.66 -11.88 -12.68
CA ALA A 167 -6.07 -11.35 -13.91
C ALA A 167 -7.07 -11.22 -15.07
N ASP A 168 -8.00 -12.15 -15.22
CA ASP A 168 -9.03 -12.08 -16.28
C ASP A 168 -10.03 -10.93 -16.09
N GLU A 169 -10.43 -10.60 -14.86
CA GLU A 169 -11.29 -9.44 -14.59
C GLU A 169 -10.57 -8.12 -14.91
N VAL A 170 -9.27 -8.03 -14.60
CA VAL A 170 -8.44 -6.86 -14.94
C VAL A 170 -8.36 -6.69 -16.46
N VAL A 171 -8.05 -7.80 -17.15
CA VAL A 171 -7.95 -7.85 -18.63
C VAL A 171 -9.26 -7.44 -19.30
N ASP A 172 -10.39 -7.98 -18.83
CA ASP A 172 -11.71 -7.69 -19.41
C ASP A 172 -12.08 -6.20 -19.22
N SER A 173 -11.80 -5.62 -18.04
CA SER A 173 -12.03 -4.20 -17.77
C SER A 173 -11.18 -3.30 -18.67
N ALA A 174 -9.89 -3.65 -18.85
CA ALA A 174 -8.98 -2.92 -19.72
C ALA A 174 -9.42 -3.00 -21.20
N LEU A 175 -9.81 -4.18 -21.68
CA LEU A 175 -10.28 -4.39 -23.04
C LEU A 175 -11.56 -3.60 -23.33
N GLY A 176 -12.52 -3.57 -22.42
CA GLY A 176 -13.74 -2.79 -22.54
C GLY A 176 -13.47 -1.28 -22.66
N TRP A 177 -12.43 -0.78 -22.00
CA TRP A 177 -12.00 0.61 -22.15
C TRP A 177 -11.27 0.84 -23.48
N ILE A 178 -10.30 -0.01 -23.85
CA ILE A 178 -9.53 0.09 -25.11
C ILE A 178 -10.46 0.11 -26.31
N GLU A 179 -11.51 -0.71 -26.31
CA GLU A 179 -12.47 -0.78 -27.41
C GLU A 179 -13.14 0.58 -27.69
N ARG A 180 -13.40 1.38 -26.67
CA ARG A 180 -14.00 2.73 -26.78
C ARG A 180 -13.02 3.78 -27.28
N VAL A 181 -11.73 3.67 -26.95
CA VAL A 181 -10.72 4.72 -27.24
C VAL A 181 -9.75 4.34 -28.37
N ARG A 182 -9.86 3.15 -28.94
CA ARG A 182 -8.88 2.57 -29.89
C ARG A 182 -8.55 3.41 -31.12
N SER A 183 -9.41 4.34 -31.52
CA SER A 183 -9.19 5.22 -32.68
C SER A 183 -8.25 6.39 -32.43
N ALA A 184 -7.98 6.71 -31.15
CA ALA A 184 -7.13 7.80 -30.73
C ALA A 184 -5.81 7.28 -30.10
N PRO A 185 -4.78 8.12 -29.94
CA PRO A 185 -3.62 7.79 -29.11
C PRO A 185 -4.05 7.53 -27.67
N PHE A 186 -3.59 6.42 -27.10
CA PHE A 186 -3.84 6.12 -25.69
C PHE A 186 -2.62 5.48 -25.02
N PHE A 187 -2.52 5.69 -23.71
CA PHE A 187 -1.64 4.98 -22.81
C PHE A 187 -2.49 4.20 -21.82
N VAL A 188 -2.30 2.89 -21.75
CA VAL A 188 -2.95 2.03 -20.77
C VAL A 188 -1.91 1.26 -19.97
N TRP A 189 -2.09 1.27 -18.65
CA TRP A 189 -1.37 0.41 -17.73
C TRP A 189 -2.34 -0.66 -17.21
N VAL A 190 -1.96 -1.93 -17.39
CA VAL A 190 -2.69 -3.11 -16.94
C VAL A 190 -1.81 -3.86 -15.96
N HIS A 191 -2.20 -3.91 -14.70
CA HIS A 191 -1.45 -4.58 -13.66
C HIS A 191 -2.17 -5.86 -13.23
N LEU A 192 -1.52 -7.00 -13.44
CA LEU A 192 -1.97 -8.32 -12.99
C LEU A 192 -1.28 -8.63 -11.66
N PHE A 193 -2.07 -8.98 -10.65
CA PHE A 193 -1.55 -9.27 -9.31
C PHE A 193 -1.15 -10.74 -9.16
N ASP A 194 -1.80 -11.66 -9.89
CA ASP A 194 -1.30 -13.03 -10.02
C ASP A 194 0.08 -13.00 -10.72
N PRO A 195 1.15 -13.64 -10.17
CA PRO A 195 1.21 -14.72 -9.18
C PRO A 195 1.69 -14.27 -7.78
N HIS A 196 1.00 -13.42 -7.07
CA HIS A 196 1.37 -12.98 -5.72
C HIS A 196 0.89 -13.94 -4.63
N SER A 197 1.67 -14.08 -3.54
CA SER A 197 1.28 -14.85 -2.34
C SER A 197 0.04 -14.23 -1.64
N PRO A 198 -0.89 -15.08 -1.11
CA PRO A 198 -0.91 -16.55 -1.09
C PRO A 198 -1.31 -17.13 -2.45
N TYR A 199 -0.58 -18.13 -2.91
CA TYR A 199 -0.79 -18.70 -4.24
C TYR A 199 -2.03 -19.59 -4.26
N THR A 200 -3.10 -19.11 -4.90
CA THR A 200 -4.40 -19.79 -4.99
C THR A 200 -4.89 -19.85 -6.44
N PRO A 201 -4.13 -20.50 -7.35
CA PRO A 201 -4.48 -20.52 -8.76
C PRO A 201 -5.85 -21.19 -8.99
N PRO A 202 -6.60 -20.77 -10.02
CA PRO A 202 -7.83 -21.46 -10.40
C PRO A 202 -7.54 -22.96 -10.64
N ALA A 203 -8.50 -23.83 -10.27
CA ALA A 203 -8.32 -25.28 -10.24
C ALA A 203 -7.79 -25.88 -11.55
N SER A 204 -8.16 -25.30 -12.70
CA SER A 204 -7.66 -25.71 -14.02
C SER A 204 -6.17 -25.44 -14.23
N PHE A 205 -5.57 -24.54 -13.49
CA PHE A 205 -4.13 -24.22 -13.57
C PHE A 205 -3.33 -24.92 -12.46
N ALA A 206 -3.95 -25.16 -11.30
CA ALA A 206 -3.30 -25.84 -10.17
C ALA A 206 -2.84 -27.28 -10.50
N THR A 207 -3.55 -27.99 -11.38
CA THR A 207 -3.27 -29.40 -11.72
C THR A 207 -2.16 -29.60 -12.77
N HIS A 208 -1.77 -28.54 -13.49
CA HIS A 208 -0.82 -28.61 -14.61
C HIS A 208 0.55 -27.98 -14.27
N ALA A 209 0.69 -27.41 -13.08
CA ALA A 209 1.88 -26.71 -12.64
C ALA A 209 2.61 -27.48 -11.53
N GLY A 210 3.94 -27.33 -11.46
CA GLY A 210 4.76 -28.00 -10.44
C GLY A 210 4.51 -27.48 -9.03
N THR A 211 4.18 -26.19 -8.90
CA THR A 211 3.87 -25.54 -7.63
C THR A 211 2.65 -24.61 -7.76
N PRO A 212 1.98 -24.22 -6.66
CA PRO A 212 0.90 -23.22 -6.71
C PRO A 212 1.33 -21.90 -7.37
N TYR A 213 2.54 -21.42 -7.12
CA TYR A 213 3.10 -20.24 -7.78
C TYR A 213 3.14 -20.41 -9.32
N ASP A 214 3.63 -21.56 -9.82
CA ASP A 214 3.67 -21.83 -11.26
C ASP A 214 2.26 -21.93 -11.86
N GLY A 215 1.28 -22.37 -11.07
CA GLY A 215 -0.14 -22.36 -11.45
C GLY A 215 -0.67 -20.95 -11.68
N GLU A 216 -0.32 -20.00 -10.84
CA GLU A 216 -0.68 -18.58 -11.02
C GLU A 216 0.07 -17.94 -12.17
N VAL A 217 1.36 -18.26 -12.36
CA VAL A 217 2.12 -17.85 -13.55
C VAL A 217 1.41 -18.31 -14.82
N ALA A 218 0.97 -19.56 -14.88
CA ALA A 218 0.22 -20.08 -16.03
C ALA A 218 -1.14 -19.38 -16.23
N TYR A 219 -1.82 -19.01 -15.14
CA TYR A 219 -3.06 -18.26 -15.19
C TYR A 219 -2.85 -16.83 -15.73
N ALA A 220 -1.87 -16.12 -15.20
CA ALA A 220 -1.49 -14.78 -15.68
C ALA A 220 -1.06 -14.80 -17.16
N ASP A 221 -0.31 -15.83 -17.59
CA ASP A 221 0.04 -16.04 -19.00
C ASP A 221 -1.19 -16.24 -19.87
N ALA A 222 -2.13 -17.07 -19.44
CA ALA A 222 -3.37 -17.31 -20.19
C ALA A 222 -4.23 -16.04 -20.32
N ALA A 223 -4.37 -15.26 -19.23
CA ALA A 223 -5.06 -13.98 -19.24
C ALA A 223 -4.39 -12.97 -20.19
N THR A 224 -3.05 -12.88 -20.13
CA THR A 224 -2.26 -12.05 -21.05
C THR A 224 -2.41 -12.50 -22.50
N GLY A 225 -2.45 -13.82 -22.74
CA GLY A 225 -2.70 -14.39 -24.06
C GLY A 225 -4.04 -13.96 -24.66
N ARG A 226 -5.13 -14.04 -23.86
CA ARG A 226 -6.46 -13.55 -24.25
C ARG A 226 -6.45 -12.04 -24.54
N PHE A 227 -5.73 -11.27 -23.73
CA PHE A 227 -5.55 -9.84 -23.95
C PHE A 227 -4.91 -9.55 -25.30
N PHE A 228 -3.81 -10.21 -25.65
CA PHE A 228 -3.15 -10.05 -26.95
C PHE A 228 -4.06 -10.45 -28.12
N GLU A 229 -4.79 -11.55 -28.01
CA GLU A 229 -5.74 -11.96 -29.06
C GLU A 229 -6.84 -10.93 -29.28
N ARG A 230 -7.39 -10.35 -28.21
CA ARG A 230 -8.40 -9.31 -28.34
C ARG A 230 -7.83 -8.03 -28.93
N LEU A 231 -6.63 -7.62 -28.53
CA LEU A 231 -5.94 -6.47 -29.14
C LEU A 231 -5.68 -6.67 -30.64
N ARG A 232 -5.41 -7.92 -31.10
CA ARG A 232 -5.28 -8.24 -32.53
C ARG A 232 -6.62 -8.06 -33.25
N ARG A 233 -7.70 -8.57 -32.70
CA ARG A 233 -9.05 -8.42 -33.28
C ARG A 233 -9.50 -6.96 -33.31
N LEU A 234 -9.03 -6.13 -32.40
CA LEU A 234 -9.30 -4.69 -32.39
C LEU A 234 -8.33 -3.89 -33.26
N GLU A 235 -7.44 -4.54 -33.99
CA GLU A 235 -6.37 -3.95 -34.82
C GLU A 235 -5.44 -2.99 -34.06
N VAL A 236 -5.39 -3.12 -32.73
CA VAL A 236 -4.52 -2.34 -31.85
C VAL A 236 -3.13 -2.94 -31.79
N PHE A 237 -3.02 -4.27 -31.64
CA PHE A 237 -1.76 -4.98 -31.40
C PHE A 237 -0.67 -4.68 -32.45
N PRO A 238 -0.92 -4.67 -33.77
CA PRO A 238 0.14 -4.37 -34.75
C PRO A 238 0.75 -3.00 -34.54
N ARG A 239 -0.08 -1.97 -34.33
CA ARG A 239 0.32 -0.56 -34.29
C ARG A 239 0.70 -0.05 -32.90
N ALA A 240 0.52 -0.83 -31.85
CA ALA A 240 0.84 -0.45 -30.48
C ALA A 240 2.30 -0.78 -30.13
N THR A 241 2.90 0.05 -29.26
CA THR A 241 3.98 -0.40 -28.41
C THR A 241 3.36 -1.22 -27.30
N VAL A 242 3.83 -2.45 -27.10
CA VAL A 242 3.37 -3.33 -26.02
C VAL A 242 4.56 -3.72 -25.17
N VAL A 243 4.52 -3.40 -23.88
CA VAL A 243 5.55 -3.76 -22.90
C VAL A 243 4.95 -4.77 -21.93
N VAL A 244 5.68 -5.85 -21.68
CA VAL A 244 5.42 -6.78 -20.59
C VAL A 244 6.62 -6.78 -19.68
N VAL A 245 6.42 -6.56 -18.39
CA VAL A 245 7.47 -6.50 -17.39
C VAL A 245 6.93 -7.00 -16.05
N ALA A 246 7.76 -7.63 -15.21
CA ALA A 246 7.43 -7.75 -13.81
C ALA A 246 7.95 -6.55 -13.02
N ASP A 247 7.30 -6.24 -11.93
CA ASP A 247 7.76 -5.20 -11.01
C ASP A 247 8.91 -5.70 -10.13
N HIS A 248 8.84 -6.96 -9.67
CA HIS A 248 9.92 -7.71 -9.02
C HIS A 248 9.69 -9.22 -9.22
N GLY A 249 10.60 -10.02 -8.71
CA GLY A 249 10.48 -11.47 -8.67
C GLY A 249 9.97 -11.98 -7.33
N GLU A 250 10.15 -13.29 -7.10
CA GLU A 250 9.69 -13.99 -5.91
C GLU A 250 10.77 -14.95 -5.43
N SER A 251 11.07 -14.96 -4.15
CA SER A 251 11.87 -15.99 -3.53
C SER A 251 10.94 -17.14 -3.12
N LEU A 252 11.26 -18.33 -3.55
CA LEU A 252 10.47 -19.53 -3.24
C LEU A 252 11.19 -20.41 -2.22
N GLY A 253 11.87 -19.74 -1.27
CA GLY A 253 12.70 -20.35 -0.23
C GLY A 253 14.20 -20.23 -0.47
N GLU A 254 14.64 -19.69 -1.63
CA GLU A 254 16.06 -19.47 -1.89
C GLU A 254 16.62 -18.48 -0.85
N HIS A 255 17.86 -18.74 -0.41
CA HIS A 255 18.54 -17.96 0.64
C HIS A 255 17.77 -17.85 1.95
N GLY A 256 16.72 -18.67 2.16
CA GLY A 256 15.87 -18.67 3.36
C GLY A 256 14.75 -17.63 3.37
N GLU A 257 14.64 -16.80 2.33
CA GLU A 257 13.49 -15.90 2.14
C GLU A 257 12.31 -16.68 1.54
N ARG A 258 11.13 -16.51 2.12
CA ARG A 258 9.93 -17.26 1.69
C ARG A 258 9.23 -16.60 0.48
N THR A 259 9.18 -15.28 0.48
CA THR A 259 8.48 -14.48 -0.52
C THR A 259 9.44 -13.43 -1.12
N HIS A 260 9.30 -12.16 -0.80
CA HIS A 260 10.10 -11.07 -1.34
C HIS A 260 10.22 -9.91 -0.33
N GLY A 261 11.00 -8.90 -0.67
CA GLY A 261 11.09 -7.65 0.09
C GLY A 261 12.36 -7.50 0.91
N THR A 262 13.01 -8.59 1.32
CA THR A 262 14.22 -8.56 2.15
C THR A 262 15.48 -8.54 1.31
N PHE A 263 15.67 -9.55 0.47
CA PHE A 263 16.93 -9.76 -0.25
C PHE A 263 16.91 -9.21 -1.68
N LEU A 264 18.13 -9.04 -2.22
CA LEU A 264 18.36 -8.47 -3.54
C LEU A 264 18.99 -9.49 -4.51
N TYR A 265 18.71 -10.78 -4.32
CA TYR A 265 19.14 -11.83 -5.23
C TYR A 265 18.36 -11.79 -6.55
N ASP A 266 18.91 -12.37 -7.61
CA ASP A 266 18.27 -12.36 -8.94
C ASP A 266 16.87 -13.00 -8.93
N SER A 267 16.56 -13.88 -7.96
CA SER A 267 15.21 -14.43 -7.76
C SER A 267 14.16 -13.33 -7.51
N THR A 268 14.52 -12.25 -6.82
CA THR A 268 13.59 -11.17 -6.44
C THR A 268 13.77 -9.88 -7.25
N VAL A 269 14.96 -9.61 -7.82
CA VAL A 269 15.21 -8.34 -8.52
C VAL A 269 15.41 -8.47 -10.02
N ARG A 270 15.78 -9.65 -10.56
CA ARG A 270 15.87 -9.86 -12.00
C ARG A 270 14.49 -10.21 -12.57
N VAL A 271 13.98 -9.34 -13.42
CA VAL A 271 12.61 -9.42 -13.95
C VAL A 271 12.59 -9.68 -15.45
N PRO A 272 11.55 -10.33 -15.99
CA PRO A 272 11.33 -10.37 -17.42
C PRO A 272 10.96 -8.96 -17.92
N LEU A 273 11.54 -8.58 -19.07
CA LEU A 273 11.19 -7.36 -19.80
C LEU A 273 11.14 -7.64 -21.30
N LEU A 274 9.98 -7.49 -21.87
CA LEU A 274 9.68 -7.72 -23.28
C LEU A 274 9.06 -6.45 -23.89
N VAL A 275 9.65 -5.91 -24.95
CA VAL A 275 9.17 -4.70 -25.62
C VAL A 275 8.90 -4.97 -27.10
N LYS A 276 7.63 -4.96 -27.49
CA LYS A 276 7.20 -5.05 -28.89
C LYS A 276 6.96 -3.65 -29.43
N MET A 277 7.67 -3.29 -30.47
CA MET A 277 7.49 -1.99 -31.17
C MET A 277 6.34 -2.04 -32.19
N PRO A 278 5.74 -0.88 -32.54
CA PRO A 278 4.75 -0.80 -33.64
C PRO A 278 5.30 -1.39 -34.94
N ASP A 279 4.44 -2.10 -35.65
CA ASP A 279 4.71 -2.65 -36.98
C ASP A 279 5.98 -3.54 -37.06
N SER A 280 6.58 -3.92 -35.92
CA SER A 280 7.74 -4.81 -35.84
C SER A 280 7.32 -6.26 -35.76
N ALA A 281 7.98 -7.11 -36.58
CA ALA A 281 7.88 -8.56 -36.52
C ALA A 281 9.20 -9.20 -36.04
N ALA A 282 10.26 -8.41 -35.85
CA ALA A 282 11.59 -8.93 -35.51
C ALA A 282 11.71 -9.11 -33.99
N SER A 283 12.28 -10.23 -33.58
CA SER A 283 12.76 -10.47 -32.20
C SER A 283 14.21 -10.02 -32.09
N ARG A 284 14.57 -9.52 -30.92
CA ARG A 284 15.95 -9.19 -30.54
C ARG A 284 16.19 -9.62 -29.09
N VAL A 285 17.42 -10.00 -28.81
CA VAL A 285 17.89 -10.17 -27.44
C VAL A 285 18.88 -9.04 -27.12
N VAL A 286 18.71 -8.42 -25.96
CA VAL A 286 19.60 -7.40 -25.39
C VAL A 286 20.16 -7.95 -24.10
N ASP A 287 21.48 -8.22 -24.09
CA ASP A 287 22.17 -8.90 -22.99
C ASP A 287 22.90 -7.94 -22.04
N VAL A 288 22.63 -6.64 -22.11
CA VAL A 288 23.18 -5.68 -21.17
C VAL A 288 22.21 -5.38 -20.03
N PRO A 289 22.70 -5.05 -18.83
CA PRO A 289 21.86 -4.67 -17.72
C PRO A 289 21.03 -3.42 -18.04
N VAL A 290 19.75 -3.49 -17.71
CA VAL A 290 18.82 -2.36 -17.79
C VAL A 290 17.98 -2.30 -16.51
N GLU A 291 17.39 -1.16 -16.23
CA GLU A 291 16.58 -0.93 -15.05
C GLU A 291 15.10 -0.79 -15.39
N VAL A 292 14.17 -1.16 -14.50
CA VAL A 292 12.74 -0.84 -14.73
C VAL A 292 12.49 0.68 -14.74
N ALA A 293 13.38 1.46 -14.12
CA ALA A 293 13.41 2.92 -14.22
C ALA A 293 13.54 3.43 -15.67
N ASP A 294 14.13 2.65 -16.56
CA ASP A 294 14.35 2.99 -17.97
C ASP A 294 13.04 3.00 -18.79
N LEU A 295 11.96 2.42 -18.26
CA LEU A 295 10.68 2.37 -18.94
C LEU A 295 10.02 3.74 -19.09
N ALA A 296 10.04 4.55 -18.03
CA ALA A 296 9.42 5.88 -18.08
C ALA A 296 10.01 6.77 -19.19
N PRO A 297 11.35 6.97 -19.28
CA PRO A 297 11.92 7.76 -20.37
C PRO A 297 11.72 7.12 -21.76
N THR A 298 11.69 5.80 -21.85
CA THR A 298 11.44 5.07 -23.09
C THR A 298 10.03 5.34 -23.61
N LEU A 299 9.03 5.17 -22.77
CA LEU A 299 7.63 5.35 -23.15
C LEU A 299 7.27 6.84 -23.34
N ALA A 300 7.85 7.73 -22.53
CA ALA A 300 7.71 9.17 -22.73
C ALA A 300 8.29 9.61 -24.09
N ALA A 301 9.47 9.12 -24.46
CA ALA A 301 10.08 9.43 -25.76
C ALA A 301 9.21 8.95 -26.95
N LEU A 302 8.59 7.77 -26.87
CA LEU A 302 7.65 7.25 -27.86
C LEU A 302 6.40 8.14 -28.00
N ALA A 303 5.93 8.71 -26.90
CA ALA A 303 4.82 9.68 -26.91
C ALA A 303 5.26 11.11 -27.32
N GLY A 304 6.55 11.36 -27.50
CA GLY A 304 7.09 12.71 -27.71
C GLY A 304 7.03 13.58 -26.46
N ALA A 305 7.01 12.97 -25.27
CA ALA A 305 7.02 13.62 -23.97
C ALA A 305 8.43 13.60 -23.32
N SER A 306 8.58 14.33 -22.23
CA SER A 306 9.80 14.36 -21.40
C SER A 306 9.41 14.41 -19.92
N LEU A 307 10.20 13.77 -19.07
CA LEU A 307 10.02 13.70 -17.61
C LEU A 307 10.99 14.60 -16.82
N GLY A 308 11.84 15.36 -17.53
CA GLY A 308 12.86 16.19 -16.88
C GLY A 308 14.06 15.39 -16.39
N SER A 309 14.60 15.76 -15.21
CA SER A 309 15.75 15.07 -14.62
C SER A 309 15.31 13.80 -13.92
N ILE A 310 15.67 12.65 -14.47
CA ILE A 310 15.35 11.31 -13.98
C ILE A 310 16.62 10.46 -13.88
N ASP A 311 16.54 9.25 -13.30
CA ASP A 311 17.67 8.32 -13.18
C ASP A 311 17.71 7.33 -14.34
N GLY A 312 16.54 6.91 -14.82
CA GLY A 312 16.39 5.97 -15.92
C GLY A 312 16.88 6.53 -17.27
N GLN A 313 17.26 5.64 -18.16
CA GLN A 313 17.74 5.93 -19.51
C GLN A 313 16.80 5.31 -20.55
N SER A 314 16.58 5.99 -21.68
CA SER A 314 15.73 5.43 -22.74
C SER A 314 16.33 4.15 -23.34
N LEU A 315 15.55 3.09 -23.40
CA LEU A 315 15.89 1.82 -24.03
C LEU A 315 15.79 1.85 -25.56
N LEU A 316 15.29 2.93 -26.17
CA LEU A 316 15.09 3.02 -27.62
C LEU A 316 16.38 2.76 -28.42
N PRO A 317 17.56 3.27 -28.03
CA PRO A 317 18.79 2.94 -28.75
C PRO A 317 19.07 1.43 -28.78
N LEU A 318 18.90 0.73 -27.64
CA LEU A 318 19.09 -0.72 -27.55
C LEU A 318 18.07 -1.49 -28.37
N ILE A 319 16.80 -1.06 -28.33
CA ILE A 319 15.71 -1.66 -29.10
C ILE A 319 15.96 -1.50 -30.60
N THR A 320 16.51 -0.36 -31.04
CA THR A 320 16.78 -0.08 -32.45
C THR A 320 18.14 -0.59 -32.93
N GLY A 321 18.94 -1.17 -32.06
CA GLY A 321 20.15 -1.90 -32.44
C GLY A 321 21.48 -1.22 -32.10
N ALA A 322 21.45 -0.13 -31.34
CA ALA A 322 22.70 0.39 -30.79
C ALA A 322 23.37 -0.61 -29.84
N PRO A 323 24.70 -0.65 -29.78
CA PRO A 323 25.40 -1.46 -28.80
C PRO A 323 25.08 -0.95 -27.38
N GLY A 324 25.01 -1.87 -26.43
CA GLY A 324 24.88 -1.54 -25.03
C GLY A 324 26.19 -1.66 -24.26
N ASP A 325 26.20 -1.11 -23.05
CA ASP A 325 27.34 -1.23 -22.14
C ASP A 325 27.08 -2.40 -21.17
N ALA A 326 27.86 -3.47 -21.29
CA ALA A 326 27.76 -4.65 -20.44
C ALA A 326 28.15 -4.38 -18.97
N ASP A 327 28.97 -3.35 -18.76
CA ASP A 327 29.39 -2.92 -17.41
C ASP A 327 28.51 -1.82 -16.83
N ARG A 328 27.42 -1.43 -17.52
CA ARG A 328 26.43 -0.50 -16.96
C ARG A 328 25.93 -1.03 -15.62
N PRO A 329 26.13 -0.27 -14.53
CA PRO A 329 25.63 -0.69 -13.24
C PRO A 329 24.10 -0.51 -13.17
N ALA A 330 23.36 -1.55 -12.81
CA ALA A 330 21.97 -1.49 -12.43
C ALA A 330 21.86 -1.53 -10.91
N TYR A 331 21.10 -0.60 -10.36
CA TYR A 331 20.93 -0.42 -8.91
C TYR A 331 19.72 -1.18 -8.38
N ALA A 332 19.83 -1.70 -7.14
CA ALA A 332 18.70 -2.17 -6.35
C ALA A 332 18.89 -1.86 -4.85
N GLU A 333 17.79 -1.71 -4.12
CA GLU A 333 17.79 -1.51 -2.66
C GLU A 333 16.64 -2.22 -1.96
N SER A 334 16.84 -2.65 -0.71
CA SER A 334 15.78 -3.00 0.21
C SER A 334 15.98 -2.29 1.54
N TYR A 335 14.99 -1.49 1.91
CA TYR A 335 14.87 -0.84 3.22
C TYR A 335 13.72 -1.44 4.04
N TYR A 336 13.08 -2.50 3.57
CA TYR A 336 11.90 -3.06 4.21
C TYR A 336 12.20 -3.49 5.65
N GLN A 337 13.19 -4.34 5.85
CA GLN A 337 13.57 -4.79 7.19
C GLN A 337 14.24 -3.68 8.02
N ASN A 338 14.88 -2.72 7.37
CA ASN A 338 15.41 -1.54 8.05
C ASN A 338 14.31 -0.68 8.67
N ILE A 339 13.27 -0.39 7.91
CA ILE A 339 12.12 0.40 8.38
C ILE A 339 11.34 -0.38 9.44
N LEU A 340 11.06 -1.64 9.19
CA LEU A 340 10.20 -2.47 10.02
C LEU A 340 10.87 -2.94 11.31
N LEU A 341 12.13 -3.39 11.23
CA LEU A 341 12.86 -4.04 12.33
C LEU A 341 14.13 -3.30 12.77
N GLY A 342 14.51 -2.23 12.05
CA GLY A 342 15.72 -1.47 12.33
C GLY A 342 17.01 -2.15 11.88
N TRP A 343 16.97 -3.29 11.17
CA TRP A 343 18.14 -4.01 10.67
C TRP A 343 18.88 -3.21 9.59
N SER A 344 20.06 -3.67 9.17
CA SER A 344 20.80 -3.01 8.10
C SER A 344 19.99 -3.03 6.79
N PRO A 345 19.93 -1.91 6.06
CA PRO A 345 19.39 -1.95 4.70
C PRO A 345 20.37 -2.69 3.78
N LEU A 346 19.85 -3.26 2.71
CA LEU A 346 20.62 -3.87 1.64
C LEU A 346 20.61 -2.97 0.42
N ARG A 347 21.75 -2.86 -0.29
CA ARG A 347 21.86 -2.15 -1.56
C ARG A 347 22.74 -2.97 -2.50
N ALA A 348 22.39 -3.04 -3.76
CA ALA A 348 23.13 -3.83 -4.73
C ALA A 348 23.45 -3.03 -5.99
N VAL A 349 24.54 -3.40 -6.61
CA VAL A 349 24.91 -3.02 -7.97
C VAL A 349 25.13 -4.30 -8.78
N ARG A 350 24.45 -4.40 -9.92
CA ARG A 350 24.53 -5.51 -10.86
C ARG A 350 25.05 -5.03 -12.20
N THR A 351 26.11 -5.66 -12.70
CA THR A 351 26.55 -5.58 -14.10
C THR A 351 26.09 -6.84 -14.84
N HIS A 352 26.50 -7.05 -16.09
CA HIS A 352 26.19 -8.28 -16.81
C HIS A 352 26.64 -9.52 -16.03
N ARG A 353 27.90 -9.54 -15.60
CA ARG A 353 28.53 -10.70 -14.96
C ARG A 353 28.55 -10.63 -13.43
N TRP A 354 28.71 -9.45 -12.84
CA TRP A 354 28.99 -9.33 -11.42
C TRP A 354 27.85 -8.64 -10.67
N LYS A 355 27.61 -9.12 -9.46
CA LYS A 355 26.68 -8.47 -8.54
C LYS A 355 27.33 -8.30 -7.17
N PHE A 356 27.37 -7.05 -6.72
CA PHE A 356 27.82 -6.67 -5.38
C PHE A 356 26.61 -6.29 -4.52
N VAL A 357 26.54 -6.85 -3.31
CA VAL A 357 25.53 -6.51 -2.30
C VAL A 357 26.21 -5.89 -1.10
N GLU A 358 25.88 -4.62 -0.83
CA GLU A 358 26.30 -3.92 0.38
C GLU A 358 25.41 -4.34 1.54
N ALA A 359 26.02 -4.93 2.55
CA ALA A 359 25.43 -5.40 3.79
C ALA A 359 26.48 -5.28 4.91
N PRO A 360 26.18 -5.53 6.20
CA PRO A 360 27.19 -5.67 7.25
C PRO A 360 28.26 -6.72 6.90
N ARG A 361 27.86 -7.81 6.26
CA ARG A 361 28.78 -8.75 5.60
C ARG A 361 28.52 -8.68 4.09
N PRO A 362 29.32 -7.90 3.36
CA PRO A 362 29.07 -7.67 1.96
C PRO A 362 29.31 -8.93 1.11
N GLU A 363 28.69 -8.97 -0.06
CA GLU A 363 28.72 -10.13 -0.96
C GLU A 363 29.06 -9.72 -2.37
N LEU A 364 29.75 -10.61 -3.08
CA LEU A 364 30.05 -10.47 -4.50
C LEU A 364 29.82 -11.81 -5.20
N TYR A 365 29.04 -11.79 -6.28
CA TYR A 365 28.68 -12.98 -7.06
C TYR A 365 29.10 -12.87 -8.51
N ASP A 366 29.62 -13.97 -9.06
CA ASP A 366 29.90 -14.17 -10.49
C ASP A 366 28.67 -14.84 -11.11
N LEU A 367 27.77 -14.07 -11.71
CA LEU A 367 26.48 -14.54 -12.21
C LEU A 367 26.58 -15.49 -13.42
N ASP A 368 27.73 -15.48 -14.14
CA ASP A 368 27.98 -16.43 -15.24
C ASP A 368 28.34 -17.81 -14.70
N ALA A 369 29.12 -17.87 -13.62
CA ALA A 369 29.55 -19.11 -13.01
C ALA A 369 28.55 -19.61 -11.94
N ASP A 370 27.85 -18.71 -11.28
CA ASP A 370 26.93 -18.98 -10.17
C ASP A 370 25.65 -18.14 -10.30
N PRO A 371 24.76 -18.45 -11.25
CA PRO A 371 23.52 -17.70 -11.45
C PRO A 371 22.53 -17.83 -10.29
N GLN A 372 22.81 -18.70 -9.31
CA GLN A 372 21.99 -18.86 -8.11
C GLN A 372 22.57 -18.15 -6.89
N GLU A 373 23.71 -17.42 -7.05
CA GLU A 373 24.29 -16.57 -6.03
C GLU A 373 24.59 -17.30 -4.70
N ARG A 374 25.13 -18.50 -4.79
CA ARG A 374 25.43 -19.38 -3.63
C ARG A 374 26.88 -19.21 -3.12
N GLN A 375 27.78 -18.70 -3.94
CA GLN A 375 29.20 -18.61 -3.65
C GLN A 375 29.66 -17.17 -3.58
N ASN A 376 29.77 -16.62 -2.37
CA ASN A 376 30.33 -15.28 -2.17
C ASN A 376 31.82 -15.26 -2.55
N ARG A 377 32.17 -14.45 -3.55
CA ARG A 377 33.51 -14.32 -4.12
C ARG A 377 34.24 -13.07 -3.66
N ILE A 378 33.75 -12.41 -2.60
CA ILE A 378 34.26 -11.11 -2.17
C ILE A 378 35.75 -11.16 -1.78
N ASP A 379 36.18 -12.23 -1.12
CA ASP A 379 37.57 -12.41 -0.67
C ASP A 379 38.52 -12.57 -1.85
N ASP A 380 38.08 -13.24 -2.93
CA ASP A 380 38.86 -13.48 -4.13
C ASP A 380 38.96 -12.22 -5.02
N HIS A 381 37.98 -11.30 -4.92
CA HIS A 381 37.82 -10.16 -5.82
C HIS A 381 37.58 -8.85 -5.07
N ALA A 382 38.23 -8.61 -3.93
CA ALA A 382 38.05 -7.43 -3.07
C ALA A 382 38.16 -6.07 -3.81
N ALA A 383 39.08 -5.95 -4.77
CA ALA A 383 39.24 -4.72 -5.54
C ALA A 383 38.03 -4.43 -6.45
N LEU A 384 37.45 -5.47 -7.05
CA LEU A 384 36.23 -5.37 -7.85
C LEU A 384 35.01 -5.01 -6.98
N ALA A 385 34.85 -5.69 -5.83
CA ALA A 385 33.83 -5.36 -4.87
C ALA A 385 33.89 -3.89 -4.43
N ALA A 386 35.07 -3.39 -4.12
CA ALA A 386 35.28 -1.98 -3.79
C ALA A 386 34.94 -1.04 -4.97
N ALA A 387 35.21 -1.45 -6.21
CA ALA A 387 34.88 -0.65 -7.41
C ALA A 387 33.34 -0.58 -7.58
N LEU A 388 32.65 -1.70 -7.50
CA LEU A 388 31.18 -1.75 -7.59
C LEU A 388 30.51 -1.02 -6.41
N GLY A 389 31.07 -1.12 -5.20
CA GLY A 389 30.59 -0.38 -4.03
C GLY A 389 30.62 1.15 -4.23
N ARG A 390 31.61 1.67 -4.97
CA ARG A 390 31.68 3.12 -5.33
C ARG A 390 30.62 3.54 -6.35
N ALA A 391 30.04 2.61 -7.10
CA ALA A 391 28.96 2.88 -8.03
C ALA A 391 27.57 2.98 -7.33
N LEU A 392 27.46 2.56 -6.06
CA LEU A 392 26.24 2.74 -5.28
C LEU A 392 25.92 4.23 -5.11
N PRO A 393 24.64 4.63 -5.24
CA PRO A 393 24.20 5.99 -4.87
C PRO A 393 24.58 6.34 -3.43
N VAL A 394 24.75 7.64 -3.14
CA VAL A 394 25.01 8.10 -1.77
C VAL A 394 23.85 7.67 -0.86
N ARG A 395 24.17 7.09 0.31
CA ARG A 395 23.15 6.75 1.29
C ARG A 395 22.40 8.00 1.74
N PRO A 396 21.08 8.00 1.77
CA PRO A 396 20.37 9.09 2.43
C PRO A 396 20.62 9.00 3.96
N ASP A 397 20.92 10.14 4.57
CA ASP A 397 21.17 10.24 6.03
C ASP A 397 19.97 9.80 6.87
N THR A 398 18.77 9.98 6.36
CA THR A 398 17.52 9.55 6.98
C THR A 398 16.55 9.03 5.90
N VAL A 399 15.93 7.90 6.17
CA VAL A 399 14.73 7.47 5.43
C VAL A 399 13.55 8.24 6.01
N ALA A 400 13.42 9.51 5.61
CA ALA A 400 12.22 10.27 5.94
C ALA A 400 11.06 9.63 5.16
N ALA A 401 10.14 9.00 5.87
CA ALA A 401 8.86 8.64 5.29
C ALA A 401 8.19 9.92 4.80
N ALA A 402 7.96 10.04 3.50
CA ALA A 402 6.92 10.93 3.01
C ALA A 402 5.60 10.33 3.52
N ARG A 403 5.17 10.79 4.69
CA ARG A 403 4.03 10.27 5.42
C ARG A 403 2.79 10.39 4.51
N ALA A 404 2.12 9.28 4.26
CA ALA A 404 0.78 9.31 3.70
C ALA A 404 -0.16 9.90 4.76
N PRO A 405 -0.78 11.07 4.55
CA PRO A 405 -1.69 11.65 5.54
C PRO A 405 -2.97 10.84 5.74
N ASP A 406 -3.30 9.91 4.83
CA ASP A 406 -4.62 9.33 4.68
C ASP A 406 -4.64 7.79 4.57
N ALA A 407 -3.68 7.08 5.18
CA ALA A 407 -3.80 5.61 5.26
C ALA A 407 -4.83 5.26 6.35
N ALA A 408 -6.06 4.96 5.94
CA ALA A 408 -7.11 4.51 6.85
C ALA A 408 -6.69 3.23 7.61
N VAL A 409 -7.20 3.03 8.83
CA VAL A 409 -7.02 1.81 9.66
C VAL A 409 -7.26 0.52 8.87
N ASP A 410 -8.19 0.55 7.91
CA ASP A 410 -8.49 -0.53 6.96
C ASP A 410 -7.30 -0.91 6.05
N SER A 411 -6.33 0.00 5.84
CA SER A 411 -5.17 -0.26 4.96
C SER A 411 -4.15 -1.23 5.57
N ALA A 412 -3.92 -1.16 6.87
CA ALA A 412 -2.97 -2.06 7.54
C ALA A 412 -3.48 -3.50 7.58
N ASP A 413 -4.79 -3.70 7.78
CA ASP A 413 -5.42 -5.03 7.77
C ASP A 413 -5.42 -5.64 6.36
N ARG A 414 -5.66 -4.83 5.34
CA ARG A 414 -5.60 -5.27 3.94
C ARG A 414 -4.19 -5.66 3.51
N LEU A 415 -3.18 -4.86 3.85
CA LEU A 415 -1.78 -5.21 3.58
C LEU A 415 -1.35 -6.47 4.35
N ARG A 416 -1.84 -6.64 5.57
CA ARG A 416 -1.57 -7.85 6.37
C ARG A 416 -2.14 -9.10 5.73
N SER A 417 -3.34 -9.04 5.14
CA SER A 417 -3.93 -10.18 4.42
C SER A 417 -3.18 -10.56 3.14
N LEU A 418 -2.32 -9.67 2.64
CA LEU A 418 -1.36 -9.94 1.56
C LEU A 418 0.04 -10.34 2.07
N GLY A 419 0.18 -10.66 3.37
CA GLY A 419 1.46 -11.03 3.97
C GLY A 419 2.38 -9.87 4.36
N TYR A 420 2.00 -8.61 4.11
CA TYR A 420 2.84 -7.47 4.47
C TYR A 420 2.69 -7.10 5.94
N ALA A 421 3.81 -6.99 6.64
CA ALA A 421 3.86 -6.40 7.97
C ALA A 421 3.90 -4.86 7.90
N SER A 422 3.30 -4.20 8.87
CA SER A 422 3.32 -2.75 8.99
C SER A 422 3.91 -2.31 10.34
N GLY A 423 4.46 -1.11 10.37
CA GLY A 423 5.08 -0.54 11.56
C GLY A 423 6.47 0.01 11.30
N SER A 424 7.13 0.44 12.34
CA SER A 424 8.55 0.84 12.27
C SER A 424 9.24 0.60 13.61
N THR A 425 10.54 0.36 13.54
CA THR A 425 11.39 0.28 14.73
C THR A 425 12.36 1.45 14.74
N ILE A 426 12.51 2.10 15.89
CA ILE A 426 13.56 3.11 16.07
C ILE A 426 14.90 2.38 16.06
N ALA A 427 15.64 2.52 14.94
CA ALA A 427 16.90 1.85 14.75
C ALA A 427 17.95 2.38 15.71
N THR A 428 18.57 1.50 16.49
CA THR A 428 19.74 1.75 17.32
C THR A 428 21.02 1.41 16.56
N ALA A 429 22.18 1.81 17.07
CA ALA A 429 23.47 1.37 16.51
C ALA A 429 23.57 -0.17 16.48
N ALA A 430 23.07 -0.84 17.52
CA ALA A 430 23.09 -2.31 17.60
C ALA A 430 22.19 -2.97 16.55
N THR A 431 20.96 -2.46 16.34
CA THR A 431 20.05 -3.03 15.33
C THR A 431 20.53 -2.76 13.91
N ARG A 432 21.14 -1.59 13.64
CA ARG A 432 21.75 -1.26 12.35
C ARG A 432 22.95 -2.14 11.98
N ALA A 433 23.57 -2.79 12.95
CA ALA A 433 24.64 -3.75 12.72
C ALA A 433 24.12 -5.17 12.39
N ILE A 434 22.81 -5.43 12.54
CA ILE A 434 22.22 -6.73 12.22
C ILE A 434 22.15 -6.90 10.73
N ASP A 435 22.81 -7.94 10.23
CA ASP A 435 22.68 -8.36 8.85
C ASP A 435 21.36 -9.13 8.69
N PRO A 436 20.47 -8.75 7.75
CA PRO A 436 19.21 -9.47 7.51
C PRO A 436 19.40 -10.96 7.26
N LYS A 437 20.53 -11.36 6.66
CA LYS A 437 20.86 -12.77 6.40
C LYS A 437 20.99 -13.61 7.67
N ASP A 438 21.41 -12.99 8.78
CA ASP A 438 21.53 -13.69 10.07
C ASP A 438 20.16 -13.87 10.77
N ARG A 439 19.13 -13.19 10.29
CA ARG A 439 17.81 -13.13 10.90
C ARG A 439 16.66 -13.54 9.97
N VAL A 440 16.98 -14.09 8.81
CA VAL A 440 15.95 -14.50 7.83
C VAL A 440 14.97 -15.51 8.42
N HIS A 441 15.44 -16.44 9.26
CA HIS A 441 14.60 -17.43 9.94
C HIS A 441 13.68 -16.82 11.02
N VAL A 442 14.07 -15.69 11.63
CA VAL A 442 13.16 -14.91 12.50
C VAL A 442 12.05 -14.29 11.66
N TRP A 443 12.43 -13.71 10.52
CA TRP A 443 11.48 -13.11 9.60
C TRP A 443 10.51 -14.17 9.04
N ALA A 444 11.00 -15.32 8.60
CA ALA A 444 10.17 -16.42 8.11
C ALA A 444 9.13 -16.90 9.14
N ALA A 445 9.50 -16.93 10.43
CA ALA A 445 8.56 -17.27 11.50
C ALA A 445 7.50 -16.17 11.71
N ILE A 446 7.86 -14.88 11.51
CA ILE A 446 6.90 -13.77 11.57
C ILE A 446 5.92 -13.83 10.40
N GLU A 447 6.39 -14.03 9.17
CA GLU A 447 5.55 -14.21 7.96
C GLU A 447 4.58 -15.38 8.15
N ASP A 448 5.07 -16.54 8.60
CA ASP A 448 4.22 -17.71 8.88
C ASP A 448 3.11 -17.40 9.89
N GLY A 449 3.42 -16.60 10.90
CA GLY A 449 2.44 -16.13 11.86
C GLY A 449 1.42 -15.16 11.26
N ILE A 450 1.84 -14.25 10.39
CA ILE A 450 0.96 -13.30 9.71
C ILE A 450 -0.03 -14.04 8.81
N ASP A 451 0.45 -14.97 8.00
CA ASP A 451 -0.36 -15.78 7.08
C ASP A 451 -1.48 -16.55 7.81
N LYS A 452 -1.18 -17.01 9.03
CA LYS A 452 -2.09 -17.82 9.85
C LYS A 452 -3.00 -17.02 10.78
N MET A 453 -2.79 -15.71 10.92
CA MET A 453 -3.51 -14.90 11.93
C MET A 453 -5.04 -14.97 11.85
N THR A 454 -5.58 -15.15 10.66
CA THR A 454 -7.03 -15.19 10.43
C THR A 454 -7.55 -16.62 10.38
N SER A 455 -6.83 -17.52 9.71
CA SER A 455 -7.24 -18.91 9.45
C SER A 455 -6.98 -19.84 10.64
N ASP A 456 -5.85 -19.68 11.32
CA ASP A 456 -5.43 -20.49 12.48
C ASP A 456 -4.69 -19.63 13.53
N PRO A 457 -5.43 -18.93 14.42
CA PRO A 457 -4.83 -18.08 15.44
C PRO A 457 -3.90 -18.80 16.42
N ALA A 458 -4.09 -20.12 16.64
CA ALA A 458 -3.24 -20.88 17.52
C ALA A 458 -1.86 -21.16 16.88
N ALA A 459 -1.85 -21.55 15.59
CA ALA A 459 -0.63 -21.70 14.84
C ALA A 459 0.10 -20.37 14.65
N ALA A 460 -0.62 -19.26 14.44
CA ALA A 460 -0.04 -17.92 14.39
C ALA A 460 0.66 -17.55 15.71
N GLN A 461 0.00 -17.78 16.85
CA GLN A 461 0.61 -17.56 18.16
C GLN A 461 1.88 -18.41 18.38
N HIS A 462 1.87 -19.65 17.89
CA HIS A 462 3.05 -20.54 17.95
C HIS A 462 4.20 -19.96 17.12
N ALA A 463 3.96 -19.56 15.90
CA ALA A 463 4.96 -18.99 14.99
C ALA A 463 5.60 -17.70 15.55
N PHE A 464 4.81 -16.77 16.08
CA PHE A 464 5.34 -15.58 16.73
C PHE A 464 6.12 -15.92 18.03
N THR A 465 5.74 -16.98 18.75
CA THR A 465 6.51 -17.45 19.90
C THR A 465 7.86 -18.02 19.47
N GLN A 466 7.92 -18.74 18.33
CA GLN A 466 9.18 -19.19 17.74
C GLN A 466 10.06 -18.01 17.33
N ALA A 467 9.48 -16.98 16.69
CA ALA A 467 10.22 -15.77 16.38
C ALA A 467 10.87 -15.13 17.63
N LEU A 468 10.15 -15.07 18.76
CA LEU A 468 10.68 -14.56 20.02
C LEU A 468 11.70 -15.49 20.69
N ALA A 469 11.64 -16.80 20.46
CA ALA A 469 12.67 -17.73 20.93
C ALA A 469 14.00 -17.50 20.20
N LEU A 470 13.94 -17.06 18.94
CA LEU A 470 15.09 -16.73 18.11
C LEU A 470 15.59 -15.29 18.33
N ASP A 471 14.68 -14.36 18.63
CA ASP A 471 14.96 -12.95 18.90
C ASP A 471 13.99 -12.40 19.95
N ALA A 472 14.37 -12.55 21.23
CA ALA A 472 13.53 -12.22 22.40
C ALA A 472 13.14 -10.73 22.47
N GLY A 473 13.89 -9.86 21.79
CA GLY A 473 13.67 -8.42 21.70
C GLY A 473 12.87 -7.98 20.46
N ASN A 474 12.36 -8.89 19.64
CA ASN A 474 11.67 -8.54 18.40
C ASN A 474 10.34 -7.83 18.67
N GLY A 475 10.32 -6.52 18.46
CA GLY A 475 9.16 -5.67 18.76
C GLY A 475 7.93 -6.00 17.92
N LEU A 476 8.12 -6.41 16.67
CA LEU A 476 7.03 -6.81 15.76
C LEU A 476 6.37 -8.13 16.21
N ALA A 477 7.17 -9.14 16.54
CA ALA A 477 6.66 -10.40 17.06
C ALA A 477 5.93 -10.21 18.39
N LEU A 478 6.44 -9.33 19.28
CA LEU A 478 5.77 -8.93 20.51
C LEU A 478 4.42 -8.25 20.25
N LYS A 479 4.36 -7.36 19.25
CA LYS A 479 3.10 -6.71 18.82
C LYS A 479 2.08 -7.76 18.39
N TYR A 480 2.43 -8.67 17.49
CA TYR A 480 1.49 -9.67 16.99
C TYR A 480 1.04 -10.67 18.08
N LEU A 481 1.93 -11.08 18.98
CA LEU A 481 1.51 -11.85 20.15
C LEU A 481 0.60 -11.05 21.10
N GLY A 482 0.81 -9.74 21.19
CA GLY A 482 -0.09 -8.82 21.87
C GLY A 482 -1.49 -8.84 21.23
N ASP A 483 -1.56 -8.77 19.91
CA ASP A 483 -2.82 -8.84 19.15
C ASP A 483 -3.55 -10.17 19.37
N CYS A 484 -2.83 -11.29 19.31
CA CYS A 484 -3.39 -12.61 19.61
C CYS A 484 -3.97 -12.68 21.03
N SER A 485 -3.30 -12.07 22.00
CA SER A 485 -3.78 -12.02 23.38
C SER A 485 -4.98 -11.11 23.55
N PHE A 486 -4.96 -9.94 22.90
CA PHE A 486 -6.03 -8.95 22.94
C PHE A 486 -7.33 -9.53 22.36
N ARG A 487 -7.26 -10.13 21.16
CA ARG A 487 -8.38 -10.82 20.53
C ARG A 487 -8.90 -11.98 21.38
N GLY A 488 -8.02 -12.69 22.05
CA GLY A 488 -8.36 -13.77 22.98
C GLY A 488 -8.83 -13.33 24.37
N GLY A 489 -9.02 -12.02 24.60
CA GLY A 489 -9.49 -11.45 25.87
C GLY A 489 -8.47 -11.48 27.02
N ARG A 490 -7.23 -11.92 26.77
CA ARG A 490 -6.13 -11.95 27.77
C ARG A 490 -5.48 -10.57 27.86
N LEU A 491 -6.22 -9.60 28.40
CA LEU A 491 -5.85 -8.18 28.38
C LEU A 491 -4.53 -7.89 29.11
N HIS A 492 -4.28 -8.56 30.24
CA HIS A 492 -3.03 -8.41 31.01
C HIS A 492 -1.81 -8.84 30.20
N ASP A 493 -1.89 -10.00 29.54
CA ASP A 493 -0.81 -10.50 28.66
C ASP A 493 -0.58 -9.57 27.47
N ALA A 494 -1.68 -9.14 26.84
CA ALA A 494 -1.64 -8.21 25.71
C ALA A 494 -0.93 -6.91 26.08
N ARG A 495 -1.28 -6.31 27.22
CA ARG A 495 -0.65 -5.10 27.76
C ARG A 495 0.87 -5.29 27.94
N GLY A 496 1.26 -6.37 28.62
CA GLY A 496 2.68 -6.65 28.88
C GLY A 496 3.49 -6.80 27.58
N ARG A 497 2.91 -7.46 26.56
CA ARG A 497 3.55 -7.65 25.26
C ARG A 497 3.67 -6.33 24.47
N TYR A 498 2.62 -5.51 24.43
CA TYR A 498 2.67 -4.19 23.81
C TYR A 498 3.70 -3.26 24.48
N GLN A 499 3.75 -3.25 25.80
CA GLN A 499 4.75 -2.47 26.54
C GLN A 499 6.18 -2.92 26.21
N ARG A 500 6.42 -4.23 26.13
CA ARG A 500 7.71 -4.77 25.68
C ARG A 500 8.02 -4.41 24.22
N ALA A 501 7.04 -4.43 23.33
CA ALA A 501 7.22 -4.00 21.94
C ALA A 501 7.68 -2.53 21.88
N ILE A 502 7.01 -1.65 22.64
CA ILE A 502 7.37 -0.23 22.75
C ILE A 502 8.78 -0.05 23.31
N ALA A 503 9.14 -0.81 24.36
CA ALA A 503 10.46 -0.78 24.98
C ALA A 503 11.56 -1.26 24.00
N ALA A 504 11.23 -2.21 23.12
CA ALA A 504 12.10 -2.66 22.03
C ALA A 504 12.22 -1.64 20.87
N GLY A 505 11.60 -0.46 20.98
CA GLY A 505 11.66 0.59 19.97
C GLY A 505 10.61 0.47 18.88
N PHE A 506 9.76 -0.56 18.87
CA PHE A 506 8.71 -0.73 17.86
C PHE A 506 7.61 0.32 18.02
N ARG A 507 7.17 0.88 16.89
CA ARG A 507 6.15 1.93 16.83
C ARG A 507 5.09 1.56 15.79
N HIS A 508 3.86 1.45 16.25
CA HIS A 508 2.68 1.26 15.41
C HIS A 508 1.46 1.89 16.10
N PRO A 509 0.59 2.64 15.40
CA PRO A 509 -0.60 3.25 16.00
C PRO A 509 -1.47 2.25 16.76
N ASP A 510 -1.75 1.06 16.17
CA ASP A 510 -2.60 0.02 16.76
C ASP A 510 -2.13 -0.42 18.15
N VAL A 511 -0.82 -0.44 18.40
CA VAL A 511 -0.28 -0.80 19.73
C VAL A 511 -0.83 0.16 20.78
N PHE A 512 -0.86 1.45 20.45
CA PHE A 512 -1.34 2.48 21.36
C PHE A 512 -2.87 2.53 21.43
N VAL A 513 -3.57 2.30 20.31
CA VAL A 513 -5.05 2.18 20.28
C VAL A 513 -5.51 0.99 21.12
N ASN A 514 -4.81 -0.16 21.03
CA ASN A 514 -5.13 -1.34 21.82
C ASN A 514 -4.78 -1.15 23.31
N LEU A 515 -3.66 -0.49 23.63
CA LEU A 515 -3.34 -0.11 25.01
C LEU A 515 -4.38 0.84 25.60
N ALA A 516 -4.86 1.80 24.81
CA ALA A 516 -5.95 2.69 25.23
C ALA A 516 -7.23 1.89 25.52
N SER A 517 -7.59 0.95 24.64
CA SER A 517 -8.76 0.08 24.83
C SER A 517 -8.66 -0.77 26.08
N ILE A 518 -7.47 -1.27 26.41
CA ILE A 518 -7.21 -2.00 27.67
C ILE A 518 -7.39 -1.06 28.86
N ALA A 519 -6.77 0.13 28.81
CA ALA A 519 -6.82 1.11 29.89
C ALA A 519 -8.23 1.63 30.14
N GLU A 520 -9.03 1.86 29.11
CA GLU A 520 -10.46 2.24 29.24
C GLU A 520 -11.28 1.17 29.97
N ARG A 521 -11.12 -0.12 29.57
CA ARG A 521 -11.80 -1.25 30.22
C ARG A 521 -11.40 -1.42 31.70
N GLU A 522 -10.22 -0.99 32.06
CA GLU A 522 -9.69 -1.03 33.44
C GLU A 522 -9.94 0.28 34.20
N GLY A 523 -10.63 1.25 33.61
CA GLY A 523 -10.94 2.55 34.20
C GLY A 523 -9.74 3.49 34.35
N ARG A 524 -8.62 3.21 33.68
CA ARG A 524 -7.39 4.00 33.73
C ARG A 524 -7.38 5.10 32.65
N ILE A 525 -8.25 6.10 32.84
CA ILE A 525 -8.59 7.12 31.84
C ILE A 525 -7.36 7.92 31.37
N GLU A 526 -6.46 8.32 32.29
CA GLU A 526 -5.25 9.08 31.89
C GLU A 526 -4.26 8.27 31.06
N GLU A 527 -4.15 6.96 31.32
CA GLU A 527 -3.32 6.07 30.48
C GLU A 527 -3.96 5.90 29.09
N ALA A 528 -5.29 5.73 29.01
CA ALA A 528 -6.01 5.63 27.75
C ALA A 528 -5.80 6.88 26.90
N ARG A 529 -5.95 8.07 27.52
CA ARG A 529 -5.77 9.36 26.87
C ARG A 529 -4.32 9.52 26.33
N ALA A 530 -3.33 9.21 27.16
CA ALA A 530 -1.92 9.30 26.74
C ALA A 530 -1.62 8.35 25.58
N ALA A 531 -2.19 7.16 25.61
CA ALA A 531 -2.03 6.19 24.53
C ALA A 531 -2.71 6.68 23.23
N LEU A 532 -3.95 7.17 23.27
CA LEU A 532 -4.61 7.73 22.09
C LEU A 532 -3.89 8.95 21.54
N ALA A 533 -3.38 9.83 22.41
CA ALA A 533 -2.57 10.98 21.98
C ALA A 533 -1.30 10.53 21.24
N ALA A 534 -0.65 9.46 21.70
CA ALA A 534 0.50 8.88 21.00
C ALA A 534 0.09 8.24 19.65
N ALA A 535 -1.06 7.56 19.58
CA ALA A 535 -1.57 6.98 18.35
C ALA A 535 -1.80 8.03 17.27
N VAL A 536 -2.54 9.12 17.59
CA VAL A 536 -2.87 10.18 16.62
C VAL A 536 -1.66 11.04 16.22
N GLN A 537 -0.60 11.07 17.02
CA GLN A 537 0.67 11.68 16.61
C GLN A 537 1.41 10.84 15.57
N MET A 538 1.22 9.52 15.59
CA MET A 538 1.81 8.61 14.60
C MET A 538 0.96 8.53 13.34
N ASP A 539 -0.36 8.51 13.51
CA ASP A 539 -1.33 8.49 12.42
C ASP A 539 -2.42 9.54 12.67
N ALA A 540 -2.27 10.68 12.02
CA ALA A 540 -3.23 11.78 12.13
C ALA A 540 -4.52 11.51 11.32
N SER A 541 -4.54 10.48 10.49
CA SER A 541 -5.71 10.11 9.68
C SER A 541 -6.67 9.15 10.40
N ASP A 542 -6.29 8.63 11.58
CA ASP A 542 -7.17 7.78 12.40
C ASP A 542 -8.28 8.60 13.04
N ALA A 543 -9.41 8.72 12.35
CA ALA A 543 -10.58 9.45 12.82
C ALA A 543 -11.19 8.81 14.09
N ASP A 544 -11.11 7.48 14.25
CA ASP A 544 -11.61 6.78 15.43
C ASP A 544 -10.76 7.10 16.67
N ALA A 545 -9.44 7.05 16.53
CA ALA A 545 -8.54 7.43 17.61
C ALA A 545 -8.73 8.89 18.03
N TRP A 546 -8.88 9.81 17.07
CA TRP A 546 -9.21 11.21 17.34
C TRP A 546 -10.57 11.37 18.04
N ASN A 547 -11.61 10.68 17.57
CA ASN A 547 -12.95 10.76 18.16
C ASN A 547 -12.94 10.21 19.60
N ARG A 548 -12.28 9.08 19.85
CA ARG A 548 -12.11 8.52 21.20
C ARG A 548 -11.33 9.45 22.12
N LEU A 549 -10.23 10.05 21.62
CA LEU A 549 -9.48 11.05 22.39
C LEU A 549 -10.37 12.23 22.75
N GLY A 550 -11.18 12.73 21.81
CA GLY A 550 -12.15 13.80 22.06
C GLY A 550 -13.17 13.45 23.13
N LEU A 551 -13.68 12.23 23.15
CA LEU A 551 -14.60 11.76 24.20
C LEU A 551 -13.94 11.73 25.59
N LEU A 552 -12.69 11.26 25.70
CA LEU A 552 -11.96 11.26 26.97
C LEU A 552 -11.64 12.70 27.45
N GLU A 553 -11.27 13.60 26.54
CA GLU A 553 -11.06 15.00 26.87
C GLU A 553 -12.37 15.70 27.30
N ALA A 554 -13.49 15.37 26.69
CA ALA A 554 -14.81 15.89 27.07
C ALA A 554 -15.27 15.37 28.45
N GLN A 555 -14.99 14.12 28.77
CA GLN A 555 -15.31 13.52 30.09
C GLN A 555 -14.56 14.21 31.24
N ARG A 556 -13.31 14.60 31.02
CA ARG A 556 -12.53 15.34 32.04
C ARG A 556 -12.78 16.84 32.06
N GLY A 557 -13.69 17.35 31.23
CA GLY A 557 -14.03 18.76 31.15
C GLY A 557 -13.06 19.63 30.34
N ALA A 558 -12.10 19.04 29.62
CA ALA A 558 -11.14 19.76 28.80
C ALA A 558 -11.74 20.14 27.43
N ALA A 559 -12.74 21.03 27.43
CA ALA A 559 -13.53 21.37 26.26
C ALA A 559 -12.71 21.82 25.03
N ALA A 560 -11.63 22.57 25.23
CA ALA A 560 -10.77 23.02 24.13
C ALA A 560 -10.03 21.85 23.46
N ALA A 561 -9.52 20.91 24.26
CA ALA A 561 -8.85 19.71 23.74
C ALA A 561 -9.85 18.77 23.05
N ALA A 562 -11.06 18.62 23.60
CA ALA A 562 -12.13 17.85 22.98
C ALA A 562 -12.53 18.40 21.60
N ARG A 563 -12.72 19.73 21.49
CA ARG A 563 -12.98 20.42 20.20
C ARG A 563 -11.90 20.12 19.16
N ASN A 564 -10.65 20.27 19.56
CA ASN A 564 -9.51 20.02 18.67
C ASN A 564 -9.52 18.56 18.18
N ALA A 565 -9.72 17.61 19.08
CA ALA A 565 -9.74 16.19 18.73
C ALA A 565 -10.90 15.86 17.77
N PHE A 566 -12.13 16.35 18.04
CA PHE A 566 -13.26 16.12 17.13
C PHE A 566 -13.09 16.84 15.79
N ALA A 567 -12.51 18.04 15.76
CA ALA A 567 -12.19 18.73 14.50
C ALA A 567 -11.19 17.92 13.65
N ASN A 568 -10.18 17.33 14.27
CA ASN A 568 -9.24 16.44 13.56
C ASN A 568 -9.92 15.13 13.10
N ALA A 569 -10.83 14.57 13.91
CA ALA A 569 -11.64 13.41 13.48
C ALA A 569 -12.49 13.73 12.24
N ILE A 570 -13.10 14.92 12.21
CA ILE A 570 -13.87 15.42 11.06
C ILE A 570 -12.96 15.64 9.84
N ALA A 571 -11.77 16.21 10.03
CA ALA A 571 -10.82 16.42 8.95
C ALA A 571 -10.33 15.08 8.36
N ALA A 572 -10.13 14.06 9.21
CA ALA A 572 -9.70 12.73 8.81
C ALA A 572 -10.82 11.92 8.10
N ALA A 573 -12.08 12.08 8.52
CA ALA A 573 -13.23 11.38 7.93
C ALA A 573 -14.46 12.29 7.89
N PRO A 574 -14.56 13.19 6.89
CA PRO A 574 -15.60 14.23 6.82
C PRO A 574 -17.02 13.71 6.53
N ASP A 575 -17.16 12.46 6.15
CA ASP A 575 -18.42 11.76 5.89
C ASP A 575 -19.02 11.05 7.14
N ARG A 576 -18.27 10.96 8.24
CA ARG A 576 -18.73 10.33 9.48
C ARG A 576 -19.57 11.29 10.33
N ALA A 577 -20.72 10.83 10.79
CA ALA A 577 -21.67 11.63 11.58
C ALA A 577 -21.27 11.81 13.04
N GLU A 578 -20.66 10.79 13.67
CA GLU A 578 -20.39 10.75 15.12
C GLU A 578 -19.48 11.89 15.61
N PRO A 579 -18.38 12.28 14.96
CA PRO A 579 -17.55 13.37 15.42
C PRO A 579 -18.27 14.72 15.42
N TYR A 580 -19.17 14.97 14.45
CA TYR A 580 -19.99 16.19 14.43
C TYR A 580 -20.99 16.22 15.59
N TYR A 581 -21.65 15.09 15.86
CA TYR A 581 -22.54 14.95 17.01
C TYR A 581 -21.78 15.22 18.32
N ASN A 582 -20.62 14.57 18.52
CA ASN A 582 -19.83 14.75 19.74
C ASN A 582 -19.34 16.18 19.91
N LEU A 583 -18.94 16.83 18.83
CA LEU A 583 -18.55 18.25 18.84
C LEU A 583 -19.73 19.14 19.22
N ALA A 584 -20.94 18.87 18.69
CA ALA A 584 -22.14 19.60 19.04
C ALA A 584 -22.46 19.51 20.54
N ILE A 585 -22.29 18.34 21.14
CA ILE A 585 -22.51 18.16 22.60
C ILE A 585 -21.50 18.98 23.41
N VAL A 586 -20.25 19.06 22.98
CA VAL A 586 -19.25 19.90 23.66
C VAL A 586 -19.58 21.39 23.52
N GLU A 587 -20.02 21.83 22.34
CA GLU A 587 -20.42 23.23 22.11
C GLU A 587 -21.67 23.61 22.94
N ARG A 588 -22.67 22.73 23.02
CA ARG A 588 -23.86 22.95 23.86
C ARG A 588 -23.51 23.10 25.33
N ARG A 589 -22.63 22.22 25.85
CA ARG A 589 -22.16 22.33 27.25
C ARG A 589 -21.39 23.60 27.52
N ALA A 590 -20.78 24.17 26.52
CA ALA A 590 -20.08 25.45 26.58
C ALA A 590 -21.01 26.68 26.40
N GLY A 591 -22.32 26.49 26.16
CA GLY A 591 -23.30 27.53 25.93
C GLY A 591 -23.36 28.04 24.49
N ASN A 592 -22.66 27.40 23.54
CA ASN A 592 -22.59 27.79 22.13
C ASN A 592 -23.70 27.16 21.31
N GLU A 593 -24.97 27.38 21.68
CA GLU A 593 -26.12 26.64 21.11
C GLU A 593 -26.24 26.77 19.58
N THR A 594 -25.97 27.95 19.01
CA THR A 594 -26.02 28.14 17.54
C THR A 594 -25.00 27.25 16.80
N ILE A 595 -23.79 27.12 17.36
CA ILE A 595 -22.72 26.29 16.80
C ILE A 595 -23.09 24.81 16.97
N ALA A 596 -23.64 24.42 18.14
CA ALA A 596 -24.11 23.07 18.39
C ALA A 596 -25.18 22.64 17.38
N GLN A 597 -26.18 23.48 17.13
CA GLN A 597 -27.21 23.18 16.12
C GLN A 597 -26.67 23.08 14.70
N ALA A 598 -25.63 23.84 14.36
CA ALA A 598 -24.95 23.70 13.05
C ALA A 598 -24.31 22.31 12.92
N HIS A 599 -23.54 21.90 13.92
CA HIS A 599 -22.90 20.58 13.91
C HIS A 599 -23.90 19.41 13.98
N LEU A 600 -25.03 19.57 14.69
CA LEU A 600 -26.10 18.56 14.66
C LEU A 600 -26.69 18.39 13.26
N ARG A 601 -26.94 19.49 12.55
CA ARG A 601 -27.39 19.44 11.15
C ARG A 601 -26.36 18.78 10.24
N ASP A 602 -25.07 19.04 10.48
CA ASP A 602 -23.98 18.40 9.76
C ASP A 602 -23.94 16.88 10.01
N ALA A 603 -24.15 16.44 11.26
CA ALA A 603 -24.25 15.02 11.61
C ALA A 603 -25.45 14.34 10.91
N ILE A 604 -26.62 15.00 10.94
CA ILE A 604 -27.85 14.50 10.31
C ILE A 604 -27.71 14.45 8.78
N ALA A 605 -27.01 15.39 8.16
CA ALA A 605 -26.76 15.39 6.72
C ALA A 605 -25.93 14.16 6.28
N ARG A 606 -25.09 13.63 7.16
CA ARG A 606 -24.27 12.44 6.92
C ARG A 606 -24.97 11.13 7.30
N ASN A 607 -25.81 11.20 8.33
CA ASN A 607 -26.65 10.08 8.74
C ASN A 607 -28.06 10.57 9.11
N ALA A 608 -28.98 10.56 8.16
CA ALA A 608 -30.35 11.03 8.35
C ALA A 608 -31.11 10.21 9.41
N ALA A 609 -30.72 8.96 9.65
CA ALA A 609 -31.29 8.07 10.65
C ALA A 609 -30.52 8.07 11.99
N TYR A 610 -29.98 9.23 12.41
CA TYR A 610 -29.26 9.39 13.68
C TYR A 610 -30.18 9.95 14.76
N PRO A 611 -30.89 9.10 15.54
CA PRO A 611 -31.94 9.54 16.44
C PRO A 611 -31.44 10.44 17.57
N GLU A 612 -30.21 10.22 18.08
CA GLU A 612 -29.62 11.09 19.12
C GLU A 612 -29.38 12.51 18.60
N ALA A 613 -28.88 12.65 17.38
CA ALA A 613 -28.63 13.97 16.77
C ALA A 613 -29.96 14.72 16.51
N GLN A 614 -30.98 14.00 16.02
CA GLN A 614 -32.32 14.56 15.81
C GLN A 614 -32.97 15.00 17.13
N TYR A 615 -32.87 14.17 18.18
CA TYR A 615 -33.38 14.48 19.50
C TYR A 615 -32.70 15.73 20.08
N GLU A 616 -31.38 15.81 20.02
CA GLU A 616 -30.61 16.95 20.52
C GLU A 616 -30.92 18.22 19.72
N LEU A 617 -31.13 18.13 18.42
CA LEU A 617 -31.55 19.26 17.58
C LEU A 617 -32.95 19.75 17.98
N GLY A 618 -33.89 18.82 18.19
CA GLY A 618 -35.23 19.11 18.70
C GLY A 618 -35.20 19.82 20.05
N THR A 619 -34.36 19.35 20.98
CA THR A 619 -34.15 19.99 22.28
C THR A 619 -33.65 21.42 22.15
N GLY A 620 -32.68 21.67 21.24
CA GLY A 620 -32.19 23.02 20.96
C GLY A 620 -33.28 23.94 20.41
N TYR A 621 -34.15 23.44 19.52
CA TYR A 621 -35.28 24.23 19.00
C TYR A 621 -36.34 24.51 20.06
N LEU A 622 -36.62 23.55 20.93
CA LEU A 622 -37.59 23.74 22.02
C LEU A 622 -37.10 24.80 23.02
N LEU A 623 -35.81 24.79 23.37
CA LEU A 623 -35.18 25.83 24.21
C LEU A 623 -35.21 27.20 23.55
N ALA A 624 -35.14 27.26 22.23
CA ALA A 624 -35.28 28.49 21.44
C ALA A 624 -36.73 28.91 21.17
N THR A 625 -37.71 28.29 21.84
CA THR A 625 -39.16 28.57 21.67
C THR A 625 -39.63 28.39 20.21
N GLN A 626 -39.12 27.37 19.51
CA GLN A 626 -39.50 26.97 18.15
C GLN A 626 -40.14 25.56 18.16
N PRO A 627 -41.35 25.40 18.74
CA PRO A 627 -41.91 24.09 18.96
C PRO A 627 -42.26 23.32 17.68
N ASP A 628 -42.60 24.02 16.57
CA ASP A 628 -42.83 23.35 15.29
C ASP A 628 -41.57 22.63 14.79
N ARG A 629 -40.45 23.32 14.81
CA ARG A 629 -39.15 22.74 14.38
C ARG A 629 -38.65 21.67 15.34
N ALA A 630 -38.93 21.85 16.64
CA ALA A 630 -38.61 20.86 17.65
C ALA A 630 -39.40 19.57 17.41
N LEU A 631 -40.68 19.67 17.14
CA LEU A 631 -41.54 18.52 16.84
C LEU A 631 -41.12 17.77 15.59
N GLU A 632 -40.77 18.49 14.54
CA GLU A 632 -40.23 17.89 13.31
C GLU A 632 -39.00 17.03 13.61
N ALA A 633 -38.00 17.58 14.35
CA ALA A 633 -36.78 16.85 14.72
C ALA A 633 -37.09 15.66 15.65
N TYR A 634 -37.95 15.81 16.65
CA TYR A 634 -38.35 14.66 17.49
C TYR A 634 -39.08 13.58 16.70
N ARG A 635 -39.94 13.94 15.75
CA ARG A 635 -40.61 12.97 14.85
C ARG A 635 -39.62 12.23 13.96
N ALA A 636 -38.57 12.92 13.47
CA ALA A 636 -37.49 12.28 12.74
C ALA A 636 -36.71 11.29 13.64
N ALA A 637 -36.42 11.65 14.90
CA ALA A 637 -35.82 10.74 15.87
C ALA A 637 -36.67 9.50 16.11
N LEU A 638 -38.01 9.68 16.26
CA LEU A 638 -38.95 8.61 16.46
C LEU A 638 -39.19 7.73 15.22
N ALA A 639 -39.00 8.26 14.02
CA ALA A 639 -39.02 7.50 12.80
C ALA A 639 -37.84 6.52 12.73
N ALA A 640 -36.64 6.94 13.18
CA ALA A 640 -35.46 6.09 13.27
C ALA A 640 -35.47 5.13 14.46
N ARG A 641 -36.01 5.58 15.61
CA ARG A 641 -36.16 4.78 16.84
C ARG A 641 -37.55 4.99 17.44
N PRO A 642 -38.55 4.17 17.12
CA PRO A 642 -39.91 4.39 17.51
C PRO A 642 -40.18 4.49 19.04
N ASP A 643 -39.46 3.75 19.86
CA ASP A 643 -39.59 3.73 21.31
C ASP A 643 -38.46 4.50 22.02
N TYR A 644 -38.03 5.62 21.45
CA TYR A 644 -37.02 6.51 22.04
C TYR A 644 -37.67 7.39 23.12
N PRO A 645 -37.47 7.10 24.43
CA PRO A 645 -38.20 7.75 25.48
C PRO A 645 -38.03 9.27 25.54
N GLU A 646 -36.78 9.73 25.38
CA GLU A 646 -36.45 11.14 25.40
C GLU A 646 -37.17 11.91 24.28
N ALA A 647 -37.20 11.33 23.07
CA ALA A 647 -37.87 11.97 21.93
C ALA A 647 -39.41 11.94 22.07
N LEU A 648 -40.00 10.89 22.65
CA LEU A 648 -41.44 10.83 22.97
C LEU A 648 -41.83 11.93 23.95
N PHE A 649 -41.07 12.10 25.04
CA PHE A 649 -41.31 13.15 26.01
C PHE A 649 -41.14 14.56 25.41
N GLY A 650 -40.09 14.76 24.60
CA GLY A 650 -39.83 16.01 23.89
C GLY A 650 -40.91 16.37 22.87
N ALA A 651 -41.38 15.38 22.09
CA ALA A 651 -42.45 15.55 21.11
C ALA A 651 -43.78 15.94 21.80
N ALA A 652 -44.14 15.20 22.84
CA ALA A 652 -45.37 15.51 23.62
C ALA A 652 -45.32 16.94 24.21
N ARG A 653 -44.16 17.40 24.68
CA ARG A 653 -44.00 18.76 25.16
C ARG A 653 -44.15 19.79 24.04
N ALA A 654 -43.50 19.59 22.89
CA ALA A 654 -43.65 20.45 21.76
C ALA A 654 -45.08 20.53 21.23
N GLU A 655 -45.79 19.41 21.25
CA GLU A 655 -47.21 19.33 20.86
C GLU A 655 -48.13 20.12 21.80
N LEU A 656 -47.85 20.10 23.12
CA LEU A 656 -48.55 20.94 24.06
C LEU A 656 -48.33 22.42 23.77
N ASP A 657 -47.08 22.82 23.53
CA ASP A 657 -46.76 24.21 23.22
C ASP A 657 -47.40 24.70 21.89
N LEU A 658 -47.79 23.74 21.01
CA LEU A 658 -48.51 23.99 19.77
C LEU A 658 -50.05 23.83 19.91
N GLY A 659 -50.56 23.49 21.08
CA GLY A 659 -51.98 23.24 21.32
C GLY A 659 -52.50 21.93 20.78
N ARG A 660 -51.62 21.00 20.37
CA ARG A 660 -51.96 19.67 19.82
C ARG A 660 -52.20 18.65 20.97
N THR A 661 -53.27 18.84 21.71
CA THR A 661 -53.50 18.16 22.98
C THR A 661 -53.68 16.61 22.85
N GLU A 662 -54.35 16.15 21.79
CA GLU A 662 -54.57 14.74 21.56
C GLU A 662 -53.30 13.97 21.14
N GLU A 663 -52.43 14.60 20.33
CA GLU A 663 -51.15 14.06 19.96
C GLU A 663 -50.23 14.00 21.19
N ALA A 664 -50.14 15.06 21.96
CA ALA A 664 -49.39 15.12 23.21
C ALA A 664 -49.80 14.03 24.19
N ARG A 665 -51.13 13.79 24.35
CA ARG A 665 -51.66 12.74 25.20
C ARG A 665 -51.14 11.36 24.75
N ARG A 666 -51.22 11.06 23.45
CA ARG A 666 -50.76 9.78 22.89
C ARG A 666 -49.25 9.56 23.12
N ASP A 667 -48.46 10.59 22.93
CA ASP A 667 -46.99 10.47 23.08
C ASP A 667 -46.59 10.39 24.56
N TYR A 668 -47.26 11.10 25.49
CA TYR A 668 -47.06 10.88 26.93
C TYR A 668 -47.48 9.49 27.40
N GLU A 669 -48.59 8.98 26.92
CA GLU A 669 -49.01 7.60 27.24
C GLU A 669 -48.00 6.58 26.76
N ARG A 670 -47.48 6.79 25.55
CA ARG A 670 -46.46 5.92 25.00
C ARG A 670 -45.16 6.03 25.78
N PHE A 671 -44.73 7.24 26.11
CA PHE A 671 -43.54 7.50 26.95
C PHE A 671 -43.64 6.77 28.30
N VAL A 672 -44.75 6.94 29.03
CA VAL A 672 -44.97 6.30 30.34
C VAL A 672 -44.89 4.76 30.25
N ARG A 673 -45.24 4.19 29.10
CA ARG A 673 -45.21 2.75 28.87
C ARG A 673 -43.81 2.21 28.61
N VAL A 674 -42.95 2.98 27.85
CA VAL A 674 -41.65 2.52 27.42
C VAL A 674 -40.47 3.07 28.25
N ALA A 675 -40.71 4.08 29.09
CA ALA A 675 -39.67 4.77 29.85
C ALA A 675 -39.02 3.85 30.89
N PRO A 676 -37.67 3.67 30.84
CA PRO A 676 -36.93 2.95 31.88
C PRO A 676 -36.96 3.65 33.24
N ALA A 677 -36.60 2.92 34.30
CA ALA A 677 -36.67 3.41 35.69
C ALA A 677 -35.90 4.69 35.99
N GLN A 678 -34.88 5.00 35.19
CA GLN A 678 -34.10 6.24 35.30
C GLN A 678 -34.92 7.51 35.02
N PHE A 679 -36.03 7.43 34.28
CA PHE A 679 -36.89 8.56 33.91
C PHE A 679 -37.99 8.83 34.90
N ARG A 680 -37.89 8.40 36.18
CA ARG A 680 -38.95 8.53 37.20
C ARG A 680 -39.54 9.94 37.31
N ARG A 681 -38.70 10.99 37.22
CA ARG A 681 -39.15 12.39 37.29
C ARG A 681 -39.98 12.78 36.07
N GLN A 682 -39.52 12.40 34.86
CA GLN A 682 -40.22 12.68 33.61
C GLN A 682 -41.54 11.87 33.53
N VAL A 683 -41.54 10.62 34.04
CA VAL A 683 -42.76 9.80 34.13
C VAL A 683 -43.76 10.44 35.08
N ALA A 684 -43.34 11.02 36.21
CA ALA A 684 -44.22 11.75 37.10
C ALA A 684 -44.83 13.00 36.44
N ALA A 685 -43.98 13.79 35.74
CA ALA A 685 -44.41 14.96 34.98
C ALA A 685 -45.39 14.58 33.84
N ALA A 686 -45.11 13.52 33.10
CA ALA A 686 -45.99 13.04 32.04
C ALA A 686 -47.37 12.59 32.58
N ARG A 687 -47.40 11.91 33.73
CA ARG A 687 -48.65 11.49 34.38
C ARG A 687 -49.44 12.68 34.90
N GLU A 688 -48.80 13.75 35.34
CA GLU A 688 -49.45 15.00 35.74
C GLU A 688 -50.07 15.69 34.52
N ALA A 689 -49.29 15.86 33.45
CA ALA A 689 -49.78 16.40 32.17
C ALA A 689 -50.99 15.59 31.64
N LEU A 690 -50.93 14.26 31.68
CA LEU A 690 -52.06 13.39 31.28
C LEU A 690 -53.30 13.61 32.11
N ARG A 691 -53.19 13.85 33.45
CA ARG A 691 -54.36 14.19 34.31
C ARG A 691 -54.96 15.53 33.93
N GLU A 692 -54.15 16.55 33.69
CA GLU A 692 -54.59 17.86 33.24
C GLU A 692 -55.30 17.83 31.89
N LEU A 693 -54.76 17.05 30.94
CA LEU A 693 -55.35 16.85 29.61
C LEU A 693 -56.67 16.07 29.66
N SER A 694 -56.85 15.20 30.65
CA SER A 694 -58.09 14.44 30.85
C SER A 694 -59.18 15.24 31.59
N ALA A 695 -58.83 16.33 32.27
CA ALA A 695 -59.73 17.22 32.98
C ALA A 695 -60.31 18.36 32.13
N ARG A 696 -59.69 18.59 30.96
CA ARG A 696 -60.14 19.57 29.92
C ARG A 696 -61.02 18.87 28.89
#